data_c4bca5570397b7924518db4ea956aec9
#
_entry.id   c4bca5570397b7924518db4ea956aec9
#
_cell.length_a   1.000
_cell.length_b   1.000
_cell.length_c   1.000
_cell.angle_alpha   90.00
_cell.angle_beta   90.00
_cell.angle_gamma   90.00
#
_symmetry.space_group_name_H-M   'P 1'
#
loop_
_entity.id
_entity.type
_entity.pdbx_description
1 polymer ?
#
loop_
_entity_poly.entity_id
_entity_poly.type
_entity_poly.pdbx_seq_one_letter_code
_entity_poly.pdbx_strand_id
1 'polypeptide(L)'
;MNEQYEKSLTKLELDKVLAMLSDHAASQAAKDRCLAVRPSTDADEIRHLLDETSAACACITVKGSPSFGGLYDVGASLDRADRGGCLSPEELLRIAAVLKSARQTKAYSEGEGRSAQEPGVLDVYFQQITTNKYLEERIFTSILSKDEIADAASSELASIRRRIRQQSAKIRESLQKIITSPSYAKILQEPIVTIRSDRFVVPVKAECKSQLPGLVHDVSSSGSTYFIEPMSAVNGNNELRELFMAERKEIERILAELSAEAAGHREQIKLDYDVLLDLECIFARARLSFAMRAICPEVRTDGQLNLIRARHPLITGKTVVPISVRLGSDFDTLIITGPNTGGKTVTLKTIGLLTLMAECGLHIPADDGSAVNIYEQVFADIGDEQSIEQSLSTFSSHTKNIVEILKVCDKDSLVLFDELCAGTDPAEGAALAISIIEFCRKCGAGVAATTHYAELKLYAMRTSGVMNASCEFNVETLQPTYRLLIGVPGKSNAFAISKRLGIDEAILEQARSLVSQNDVNFEDVLTQLDQQRQEMEKAKEEAERLRRETEKQKEKSDEYYAQIKQEKEKAAQQARKEAQYIIDDARRAADAVYEELKQLRKQAKNGAFVPGSNEKQAQLRRSLNEAESRMQPQREEKQRPEPTRAIRVGDTVELLKLGTKASVLAINKDGSYQLRAGIMQITAKPEEVYLLENETQNAAKKVIAGKVRELKAAAQPELDIRGMAVDEALPVLDHFLDAAYMGNLPNARIIHGKGTGVLRAAVQEELRRCKYVKSFRLGVYGEGESGVTIVEFK
;
A
#
# COMPACT_ATOMS: atom_id res chain seq x y z
N MET A 1 23.46 19.70 -18.97
CA MET A 1 22.17 20.29 -18.60
C MET A 1 22.25 21.80 -18.69
N ASN A 2 21.15 22.48 -19.08
CA ASN A 2 21.09 23.94 -19.18
C ASN A 2 20.99 24.53 -17.75
N GLU A 3 21.70 25.64 -17.46
CA GLU A 3 21.66 26.33 -16.16
C GLU A 3 20.22 26.70 -15.72
N GLN A 4 19.37 27.00 -16.71
CA GLN A 4 17.96 27.34 -16.50
C GLN A 4 17.14 26.12 -16.01
N TYR A 5 17.47 24.93 -16.50
CA TYR A 5 16.84 23.69 -16.06
C TYR A 5 17.20 23.35 -14.61
N GLU A 6 18.49 23.46 -14.24
CA GLU A 6 18.92 23.25 -12.84
C GLU A 6 18.21 24.21 -11.86
N LYS A 7 18.03 25.47 -12.25
CA LYS A 7 17.24 26.41 -11.46
C LYS A 7 15.78 25.96 -11.29
N SER A 8 15.21 25.38 -12.35
CA SER A 8 13.83 24.86 -12.31
C SER A 8 13.68 23.65 -11.39
N LEU A 9 14.64 22.73 -11.36
CA LEU A 9 14.66 21.60 -10.44
C LEU A 9 14.60 22.05 -8.98
N THR A 10 15.37 23.10 -8.65
CA THR A 10 15.38 23.68 -7.29
C THR A 10 14.06 24.39 -6.96
N LYS A 11 13.52 25.17 -7.93
CA LYS A 11 12.21 25.86 -7.75
C LYS A 11 11.06 24.87 -7.56
N LEU A 12 11.12 23.72 -8.21
CA LEU A 12 10.16 22.63 -8.07
C LEU A 12 10.43 21.74 -6.85
N GLU A 13 11.49 22.03 -6.09
CA GLU A 13 11.82 21.36 -4.81
C GLU A 13 12.14 19.86 -4.97
N LEU A 14 12.71 19.44 -6.11
CA LEU A 14 13.15 18.06 -6.34
C LEU A 14 14.23 17.65 -5.33
N ASP A 15 15.12 18.58 -4.96
CA ASP A 15 16.16 18.39 -3.94
C ASP A 15 15.58 17.95 -2.60
N LYS A 16 14.42 18.46 -2.20
CA LYS A 16 13.75 18.05 -0.97
C LYS A 16 13.19 16.63 -1.05
N VAL A 17 12.67 16.24 -2.22
CA VAL A 17 12.22 14.84 -2.45
C VAL A 17 13.39 13.88 -2.45
N LEU A 18 14.52 14.27 -3.07
CA LEU A 18 15.75 13.47 -3.04
C LEU A 18 16.34 13.37 -1.61
N ALA A 19 16.19 14.43 -0.79
CA ALA A 19 16.52 14.35 0.63
C ALA A 19 15.63 13.33 1.37
N MET A 20 14.31 13.34 1.11
CA MET A 20 13.41 12.30 1.65
C MET A 20 13.80 10.90 1.18
N LEU A 21 14.20 10.74 -0.08
CA LEU A 21 14.71 9.47 -0.60
C LEU A 21 15.97 9.02 0.15
N SER A 22 16.91 9.95 0.35
CA SER A 22 18.15 9.72 1.10
C SER A 22 17.89 9.27 2.54
N ASP A 23 16.86 9.80 3.21
CA ASP A 23 16.48 9.38 4.56
C ASP A 23 16.02 7.92 4.64
N HIS A 24 15.60 7.36 3.53
CA HIS A 24 15.26 5.93 3.42
C HIS A 24 16.45 5.02 3.11
N ALA A 25 17.64 5.56 2.85
CA ALA A 25 18.88 4.79 2.70
C ALA A 25 19.58 4.65 4.04
N ALA A 26 20.24 3.53 4.30
CA ALA A 26 20.95 3.23 5.55
C ALA A 26 22.43 3.63 5.47
N SER A 27 23.12 3.30 4.35
CA SER A 27 24.54 3.60 4.15
C SER A 27 24.76 5.03 3.65
N GLN A 28 25.88 5.63 4.01
CA GLN A 28 26.23 6.99 3.55
C GLN A 28 26.38 7.03 2.02
N ALA A 29 26.99 6.02 1.42
CA ALA A 29 27.17 5.94 -0.02
C ALA A 29 25.83 5.88 -0.79
N ALA A 30 24.84 5.13 -0.28
CA ALA A 30 23.49 5.11 -0.86
C ALA A 30 22.78 6.46 -0.68
N LYS A 31 22.96 7.11 0.48
CA LYS A 31 22.43 8.47 0.70
C LYS A 31 22.97 9.45 -0.32
N ASP A 32 24.27 9.43 -0.54
CA ASP A 32 24.93 10.32 -1.50
C ASP A 32 24.47 10.02 -2.94
N ARG A 33 24.31 8.73 -3.29
CA ARG A 33 23.72 8.32 -4.59
C ARG A 33 22.27 8.79 -4.74
N CYS A 34 21.46 8.65 -3.73
CA CYS A 34 20.07 9.12 -3.73
C CYS A 34 19.97 10.64 -3.97
N LEU A 35 20.86 11.42 -3.35
CA LEU A 35 20.93 12.87 -3.56
C LEU A 35 21.46 13.25 -4.95
N ALA A 36 22.25 12.37 -5.57
CA ALA A 36 22.83 12.59 -6.89
C ALA A 36 21.91 12.18 -8.05
N VAL A 37 20.75 11.59 -7.77
CA VAL A 37 19.76 11.21 -8.81
C VAL A 37 19.36 12.43 -9.64
N ARG A 38 19.23 12.24 -10.95
CA ARG A 38 18.76 13.27 -11.88
C ARG A 38 17.68 12.68 -12.77
N PRO A 39 16.74 13.52 -13.24
CA PRO A 39 15.72 13.12 -14.20
C PRO A 39 16.37 12.60 -15.49
N SER A 40 15.91 11.46 -15.98
CA SER A 40 16.27 10.92 -17.29
C SER A 40 15.26 11.36 -18.34
N THR A 41 15.69 11.44 -19.59
CA THR A 41 14.84 11.72 -20.76
C THR A 41 14.63 10.49 -21.63
N ASP A 42 15.25 9.37 -21.27
CA ASP A 42 15.10 8.09 -21.97
C ASP A 42 13.90 7.31 -21.39
N ALA A 43 12.90 7.10 -22.24
CA ALA A 43 11.66 6.40 -21.86
C ALA A 43 11.91 4.96 -21.39
N ASP A 44 12.86 4.26 -22.00
CA ASP A 44 13.13 2.87 -21.66
C ASP A 44 13.91 2.77 -20.34
N GLU A 45 14.84 3.71 -20.11
CA GLU A 45 15.52 3.86 -18.81
C GLU A 45 14.53 4.18 -17.70
N ILE A 46 13.64 5.15 -17.92
CA ILE A 46 12.62 5.54 -16.91
C ILE A 46 11.71 4.36 -16.58
N ARG A 47 11.20 3.63 -17.58
CA ARG A 47 10.39 2.43 -17.37
C ARG A 47 11.16 1.38 -16.57
N HIS A 48 12.40 1.13 -16.93
CA HIS A 48 13.23 0.18 -16.19
C HIS A 48 13.40 0.58 -14.72
N LEU A 49 13.71 1.85 -14.44
CA LEU A 49 13.83 2.36 -13.07
C LEU A 49 12.52 2.26 -12.25
N LEU A 50 11.39 2.50 -12.91
CA LEU A 50 10.06 2.35 -12.29
C LEU A 50 9.70 0.88 -12.04
N ASP A 51 10.08 -0.02 -12.98
CA ASP A 51 9.88 -1.46 -12.83
C ASP A 51 10.72 -2.03 -11.68
N GLU A 52 11.98 -1.57 -11.54
CA GLU A 52 12.81 -1.89 -10.37
C GLU A 52 12.15 -1.47 -9.07
N THR A 53 11.63 -0.23 -9.02
CA THR A 53 10.94 0.30 -7.84
C THR A 53 9.69 -0.51 -7.52
N SER A 54 8.91 -0.87 -8.55
CA SER A 54 7.69 -1.70 -8.42
C SER A 54 8.02 -3.11 -7.95
N ALA A 55 9.07 -3.72 -8.52
CA ALA A 55 9.55 -5.04 -8.11
C ALA A 55 10.03 -5.05 -6.65
N ALA A 56 10.72 -3.99 -6.21
CA ALA A 56 11.14 -3.83 -4.82
C ALA A 56 9.93 -3.63 -3.89
N CYS A 57 8.91 -2.87 -4.31
CA CYS A 57 7.65 -2.75 -3.57
C CYS A 57 6.97 -4.12 -3.40
N ALA A 58 6.90 -4.92 -4.45
CA ALA A 58 6.35 -6.27 -4.39
C ALA A 58 7.16 -7.17 -3.42
N CYS A 59 8.50 -7.11 -3.48
CA CYS A 59 9.37 -7.83 -2.56
C CYS A 59 9.12 -7.42 -1.10
N ILE A 60 9.04 -6.12 -0.81
CA ILE A 60 8.76 -5.61 0.54
C ILE A 60 7.40 -6.10 1.05
N THR A 61 6.39 -6.12 0.20
CA THR A 61 5.04 -6.56 0.57
C THR A 61 5.01 -8.03 0.97
N VAL A 62 5.78 -8.88 0.30
CA VAL A 62 5.78 -10.34 0.52
C VAL A 62 6.76 -10.75 1.62
N LYS A 63 7.99 -10.19 1.63
CA LYS A 63 9.11 -10.64 2.45
C LYS A 63 9.57 -9.61 3.49
N GLY A 64 9.00 -8.40 3.50
CA GLY A 64 9.52 -7.27 4.26
C GLY A 64 10.74 -6.63 3.58
N SER A 65 11.26 -5.55 4.18
CA SER A 65 12.42 -4.84 3.63
C SER A 65 13.72 -5.58 3.99
N PRO A 66 14.64 -5.80 3.03
CA PRO A 66 15.96 -6.33 3.35
C PRO A 66 16.78 -5.32 4.17
N SER A 67 17.76 -5.82 4.91
CA SER A 67 18.67 -4.99 5.68
C SER A 67 19.98 -4.78 4.94
N PHE A 68 20.34 -3.53 4.71
CA PHE A 68 21.59 -3.12 4.09
C PHE A 68 22.58 -2.53 5.13
N GLY A 69 22.43 -2.90 6.40
CA GLY A 69 23.36 -2.47 7.44
C GLY A 69 24.77 -3.01 7.23
N GLY A 70 25.77 -2.12 7.32
CA GLY A 70 27.18 -2.53 7.18
C GLY A 70 27.77 -2.38 5.80
N LEU A 71 27.14 -1.66 4.91
CA LEU A 71 27.72 -1.25 3.62
C LEU A 71 28.69 -0.10 3.81
N TYR A 72 29.97 -0.44 3.81
CA TYR A 72 31.09 0.51 3.87
C TYR A 72 31.84 0.49 2.55
N ASP A 73 32.31 1.64 2.09
CA ASP A 73 33.25 1.66 0.97
C ASP A 73 34.58 1.03 1.40
N VAL A 74 34.85 -0.13 0.83
CA VAL A 74 36.04 -0.94 1.11
C VAL A 74 37.04 -0.95 -0.07
N GLY A 75 36.71 -0.23 -1.14
CA GLY A 75 37.49 -0.23 -2.38
C GLY A 75 38.95 0.14 -2.17
N ALA A 76 39.22 1.27 -1.52
CA ALA A 76 40.59 1.75 -1.25
C ALA A 76 41.38 0.79 -0.34
N SER A 77 40.72 0.17 0.65
CA SER A 77 41.34 -0.82 1.53
C SER A 77 41.72 -2.09 0.76
N LEU A 78 40.82 -2.60 -0.08
CA LEU A 78 41.10 -3.76 -0.93
C LEU A 78 42.23 -3.50 -1.93
N ASP A 79 42.29 -2.31 -2.53
CA ASP A 79 43.39 -1.92 -3.46
C ASP A 79 44.74 -1.82 -2.75
N ARG A 80 44.73 -1.39 -1.47
CA ARG A 80 45.95 -1.38 -0.66
C ARG A 80 46.39 -2.78 -0.27
N ALA A 81 45.45 -3.66 0.08
CA ALA A 81 45.73 -5.07 0.40
C ALA A 81 46.31 -5.81 -0.83
N ASP A 82 45.77 -5.58 -2.03
CA ASP A 82 46.21 -6.16 -3.28
C ASP A 82 47.70 -5.80 -3.62
N ARG A 83 48.12 -4.60 -3.20
CA ARG A 83 49.51 -4.16 -3.28
C ARG A 83 50.42 -4.69 -2.16
N GLY A 84 49.94 -5.62 -1.37
CA GLY A 84 50.67 -6.20 -0.23
C GLY A 84 50.60 -5.39 1.06
N GLY A 85 49.71 -4.39 1.19
CA GLY A 85 49.49 -3.61 2.41
C GLY A 85 48.68 -4.40 3.44
N CYS A 86 49.08 -4.30 4.70
CA CYS A 86 48.32 -4.86 5.82
C CYS A 86 47.16 -3.94 6.18
N LEU A 87 45.97 -4.51 6.30
CA LEU A 87 44.75 -3.81 6.73
C LEU A 87 44.64 -3.77 8.26
N SER A 88 44.07 -2.70 8.78
CA SER A 88 43.72 -2.60 10.20
C SER A 88 42.53 -3.51 10.55
N PRO A 89 42.34 -3.84 11.85
CA PRO A 89 41.18 -4.61 12.30
C PRO A 89 39.85 -3.97 11.86
N GLU A 90 39.72 -2.64 11.91
CA GLU A 90 38.53 -1.91 11.52
C GLU A 90 38.22 -2.08 10.01
N GLU A 91 39.23 -2.02 9.15
CA GLU A 91 39.03 -2.19 7.71
C GLU A 91 38.62 -3.63 7.37
N LEU A 92 39.22 -4.62 8.03
CA LEU A 92 38.82 -6.03 7.86
C LEU A 92 37.39 -6.26 8.36
N LEU A 93 36.99 -5.67 9.50
CA LEU A 93 35.60 -5.75 9.98
C LEU A 93 34.59 -5.10 9.01
N ARG A 94 34.97 -3.99 8.36
CA ARG A 94 34.15 -3.37 7.30
C ARG A 94 34.00 -4.30 6.08
N ILE A 95 35.06 -4.96 5.67
CA ILE A 95 35.02 -5.97 4.61
C ILE A 95 34.10 -7.13 5.00
N ALA A 96 34.23 -7.66 6.21
CA ALA A 96 33.39 -8.72 6.71
C ALA A 96 31.90 -8.29 6.82
N ALA A 97 31.63 -7.02 7.14
CA ALA A 97 30.27 -6.47 7.15
C ALA A 97 29.66 -6.43 5.73
N VAL A 98 30.44 -6.07 4.71
CA VAL A 98 29.98 -6.13 3.31
C VAL A 98 29.68 -7.58 2.91
N LEU A 99 30.58 -8.54 3.18
CA LEU A 99 30.36 -9.97 2.92
C LEU A 99 29.11 -10.51 3.62
N LYS A 100 28.89 -10.12 4.87
CA LYS A 100 27.69 -10.46 5.63
C LYS A 100 26.42 -9.91 4.97
N SER A 101 26.46 -8.65 4.54
CA SER A 101 25.33 -8.01 3.84
C SER A 101 25.06 -8.72 2.52
N ALA A 102 26.08 -9.09 1.74
CA ALA A 102 25.96 -9.88 0.53
C ALA A 102 25.27 -11.23 0.77
N ARG A 103 25.69 -11.96 1.79
CA ARG A 103 25.08 -13.24 2.16
C ARG A 103 23.63 -13.08 2.62
N GLN A 104 23.32 -12.07 3.41
CA GLN A 104 21.95 -11.79 3.86
C GLN A 104 21.03 -11.41 2.72
N THR A 105 21.50 -10.57 1.80
CA THR A 105 20.76 -10.14 0.62
C THR A 105 20.53 -11.31 -0.35
N LYS A 106 21.53 -12.19 -0.52
CA LYS A 106 21.37 -13.42 -1.31
C LYS A 106 20.33 -14.34 -0.71
N ALA A 107 20.39 -14.60 0.60
CA ALA A 107 19.41 -15.43 1.32
C ALA A 107 17.98 -14.81 1.25
N TYR A 108 17.87 -13.48 1.29
CA TYR A 108 16.59 -12.78 1.10
C TYR A 108 16.00 -13.08 -0.28
N SER A 109 16.82 -13.12 -1.34
CA SER A 109 16.36 -13.45 -2.70
C SER A 109 15.84 -14.89 -2.82
N GLU A 110 16.44 -15.85 -2.10
CA GLU A 110 16.13 -17.28 -2.16
C GLU A 110 14.96 -17.73 -1.27
N GLY A 111 14.47 -16.86 -0.34
CA GLY A 111 13.40 -17.17 0.61
C GLY A 111 12.04 -17.48 -0.05
N GLU A 112 11.15 -18.20 0.69
CA GLU A 112 9.81 -18.58 0.25
C GLU A 112 8.96 -17.38 -0.22
N GLY A 113 8.16 -17.57 -1.28
CA GLY A 113 7.24 -16.56 -1.83
C GLY A 113 7.54 -16.15 -3.28
N ARG A 114 8.45 -16.85 -3.97
CA ARG A 114 8.73 -16.62 -5.39
C ARG A 114 7.88 -17.56 -6.25
N SER A 115 7.09 -16.99 -7.16
CA SER A 115 6.51 -17.75 -8.26
C SER A 115 7.64 -18.13 -9.23
N ALA A 116 7.79 -19.42 -9.50
CA ALA A 116 8.90 -19.98 -10.29
C ALA A 116 8.81 -19.67 -11.81
N GLN A 117 7.98 -18.72 -12.23
CA GLN A 117 7.57 -18.67 -13.64
C GLN A 117 8.26 -17.62 -14.52
N GLU A 118 8.82 -16.52 -13.96
CA GLU A 118 9.63 -15.59 -14.78
C GLU A 118 10.71 -14.89 -13.94
N PRO A 119 11.94 -14.66 -14.47
CA PRO A 119 12.96 -13.89 -13.78
C PRO A 119 12.49 -12.43 -13.63
N GLY A 120 12.38 -11.96 -12.41
CA GLY A 120 12.03 -10.55 -12.10
C GLY A 120 13.19 -9.60 -12.43
N VAL A 121 12.89 -8.33 -12.64
CA VAL A 121 13.88 -7.27 -12.93
C VAL A 121 15.03 -7.25 -11.92
N LEU A 122 14.75 -7.50 -10.64
CA LEU A 122 15.77 -7.52 -9.58
C LEU A 122 16.65 -8.78 -9.58
N ASP A 123 16.30 -9.82 -10.32
CA ASP A 123 17.06 -11.07 -10.34
C ASP A 123 18.46 -10.92 -10.91
N VAL A 124 18.62 -10.00 -11.86
CA VAL A 124 19.92 -9.67 -12.43
C VAL A 124 20.90 -9.21 -11.35
N TYR A 125 20.44 -8.39 -10.40
CA TYR A 125 21.24 -7.93 -9.27
C TYR A 125 21.52 -9.06 -8.27
N PHE A 126 20.50 -9.81 -7.86
CA PHE A 126 20.67 -10.89 -6.88
C PHE A 126 21.57 -12.03 -7.39
N GLN A 127 21.55 -12.33 -8.70
CA GLN A 127 22.40 -13.37 -9.30
C GLN A 127 23.87 -12.99 -9.29
N GLN A 128 24.22 -11.72 -9.43
CA GLN A 128 25.59 -11.23 -9.42
C GLN A 128 26.24 -11.33 -8.03
N ILE A 129 25.46 -11.36 -6.95
CA ILE A 129 25.98 -11.44 -5.59
C ILE A 129 26.59 -12.82 -5.35
N THR A 130 27.87 -12.81 -4.97
CA THR A 130 28.60 -14.02 -4.59
C THR A 130 28.90 -14.01 -3.10
N THR A 131 28.58 -15.09 -2.40
CA THR A 131 28.79 -15.17 -0.97
C THR A 131 30.13 -15.81 -0.62
N ASN A 132 30.89 -15.20 0.26
CA ASN A 132 32.11 -15.79 0.83
C ASN A 132 31.98 -15.90 2.35
N LYS A 133 31.18 -16.87 2.78
CA LYS A 133 30.93 -17.12 4.19
C LYS A 133 32.21 -17.50 4.95
N TYR A 134 33.14 -18.16 4.32
CA TYR A 134 34.38 -18.58 4.95
C TYR A 134 35.23 -17.35 5.39
N LEU A 135 35.45 -16.41 4.49
CA LEU A 135 36.21 -15.20 4.79
C LEU A 135 35.46 -14.33 5.81
N GLU A 136 34.11 -14.17 5.65
CA GLU A 136 33.26 -13.47 6.62
C GLU A 136 33.46 -14.02 8.06
N GLU A 137 33.27 -15.32 8.21
CA GLU A 137 33.34 -15.98 9.53
C GLU A 137 34.77 -15.91 10.08
N ARG A 138 35.77 -16.11 9.25
CA ARG A 138 37.19 -16.07 9.64
C ARG A 138 37.56 -14.68 10.19
N ILE A 139 37.12 -13.59 9.54
CA ILE A 139 37.37 -12.24 10.04
C ILE A 139 36.66 -12.02 11.37
N PHE A 140 35.34 -12.29 11.46
CA PHE A 140 34.57 -12.05 12.68
C PHE A 140 35.00 -12.94 13.88
N THR A 141 35.52 -14.14 13.63
CA THR A 141 36.06 -14.99 14.70
C THR A 141 37.44 -14.57 15.11
N SER A 142 38.21 -13.92 14.24
CA SER A 142 39.57 -13.46 14.52
C SER A 142 39.59 -12.05 15.14
N ILE A 143 38.64 -11.18 14.81
CA ILE A 143 38.61 -9.77 15.19
C ILE A 143 37.31 -9.47 15.96
N LEU A 144 37.41 -9.16 17.26
CA LEU A 144 36.26 -8.84 18.10
C LEU A 144 35.86 -7.37 18.02
N SER A 145 36.81 -6.49 17.91
CA SER A 145 36.62 -5.05 17.77
C SER A 145 37.84 -4.41 17.07
N LYS A 146 37.74 -3.10 16.78
CA LYS A 146 38.85 -2.34 16.20
C LYS A 146 40.15 -2.41 17.01
N ASP A 147 40.05 -2.67 18.32
CA ASP A 147 41.19 -2.67 19.28
C ASP A 147 41.49 -4.07 19.81
N GLU A 148 40.73 -5.10 19.43
CA GLU A 148 40.83 -6.42 20.05
C GLU A 148 40.79 -7.56 19.04
N ILE A 149 41.86 -8.34 19.01
CA ILE A 149 41.99 -9.60 18.27
C ILE A 149 41.67 -10.77 19.22
N ALA A 150 40.83 -11.69 18.75
CA ALA A 150 40.41 -12.84 19.56
C ALA A 150 41.55 -13.82 19.82
N ASP A 151 41.55 -14.48 20.99
CA ASP A 151 42.48 -15.58 21.27
C ASP A 151 42.31 -16.72 20.26
N ALA A 152 41.09 -16.88 19.70
CA ALA A 152 40.77 -17.89 18.70
C ALA A 152 41.32 -17.59 17.29
N ALA A 153 41.89 -16.39 17.05
CA ALA A 153 42.43 -16.01 15.76
C ALA A 153 43.60 -16.90 15.32
N SER A 154 44.41 -17.36 16.27
CA SER A 154 45.39 -18.44 16.02
C SER A 154 45.69 -19.21 17.29
N SER A 155 46.13 -20.48 17.17
CA SER A 155 46.58 -21.30 18.25
C SER A 155 47.84 -20.73 18.92
N GLU A 156 48.71 -20.07 18.16
CA GLU A 156 49.93 -19.43 18.63
C GLU A 156 49.60 -18.22 19.48
N LEU A 157 48.70 -17.32 19.05
CA LEU A 157 48.23 -16.17 19.81
C LEU A 157 47.64 -16.59 21.17
N ALA A 158 46.80 -17.62 21.16
CA ALA A 158 46.22 -18.18 22.38
C ALA A 158 47.28 -18.72 23.33
N SER A 159 48.32 -19.36 22.77
CA SER A 159 49.46 -19.87 23.55
C SER A 159 50.27 -18.72 24.15
N ILE A 160 50.63 -17.71 23.37
CA ILE A 160 51.37 -16.51 23.82
C ILE A 160 50.62 -15.81 24.93
N ARG A 161 49.32 -15.52 24.73
CA ARG A 161 48.47 -14.84 25.76
C ARG A 161 48.33 -15.66 27.04
N ARG A 162 48.28 -16.98 26.93
CA ARG A 162 48.27 -17.86 28.09
C ARG A 162 49.60 -17.73 28.86
N ARG A 163 50.73 -17.72 28.16
CA ARG A 163 52.08 -17.49 28.77
C ARG A 163 52.19 -16.10 29.39
N ILE A 164 51.68 -15.07 28.74
CA ILE A 164 51.64 -13.69 29.30
C ILE A 164 50.87 -13.70 30.64
N ARG A 165 49.67 -14.31 30.66
CA ARG A 165 48.86 -14.40 31.90
C ARG A 165 49.61 -15.15 33.02
N GLN A 166 50.25 -16.27 32.69
CA GLN A 166 51.02 -17.08 33.64
C GLN A 166 52.25 -16.32 34.16
N GLN A 167 52.98 -15.66 33.26
CA GLN A 167 54.18 -14.90 33.65
C GLN A 167 53.84 -13.66 34.47
N SER A 168 52.79 -12.94 34.08
CA SER A 168 52.28 -11.81 34.88
C SER A 168 51.84 -12.24 36.27
N ALA A 169 51.21 -13.39 36.41
CA ALA A 169 50.84 -13.95 37.73
C ALA A 169 52.07 -14.30 38.59
N LYS A 170 53.09 -14.94 38.01
CA LYS A 170 54.32 -15.25 38.67
C LYS A 170 55.08 -14.02 39.19
N ILE A 171 55.15 -12.98 38.33
CA ILE A 171 55.80 -11.71 38.71
C ILE A 171 55.03 -11.05 39.87
N ARG A 172 53.68 -10.97 39.75
CA ARG A 172 52.84 -10.42 40.81
C ARG A 172 53.00 -11.19 42.13
N GLU A 173 53.05 -12.51 42.10
CA GLU A 173 53.28 -13.34 43.29
C GLU A 173 54.66 -13.04 43.93
N SER A 174 55.71 -12.94 43.09
CA SER A 174 57.05 -12.58 43.54
C SER A 174 57.08 -11.22 44.20
N LEU A 175 56.43 -10.20 43.56
CA LEU A 175 56.39 -8.84 44.12
C LEU A 175 55.45 -8.74 45.33
N GLN A 176 54.39 -9.54 45.40
CA GLN A 176 53.55 -9.67 46.59
C GLN A 176 54.26 -10.12 47.79
N LYS A 177 55.24 -11.04 47.67
CA LYS A 177 56.13 -11.45 48.76
C LYS A 177 56.96 -10.30 49.24
N ILE A 178 57.39 -9.39 48.38
CA ILE A 178 58.18 -8.18 48.78
C ILE A 178 57.30 -7.18 49.51
N ILE A 179 56.14 -6.82 48.99
CA ILE A 179 55.28 -5.81 49.59
C ILE A 179 54.61 -6.24 50.89
N THR A 180 54.47 -7.53 51.13
CA THR A 180 53.97 -8.11 52.42
C THR A 180 55.06 -8.37 53.42
N SER A 181 56.37 -8.28 53.08
CA SER A 181 57.49 -8.52 53.95
C SER A 181 57.71 -7.40 54.98
N PRO A 182 57.73 -7.67 56.26
CA PRO A 182 57.98 -6.65 57.28
C PRO A 182 59.28 -5.84 57.05
N SER A 183 60.28 -6.46 56.44
CA SER A 183 61.56 -5.86 56.10
C SER A 183 61.46 -4.70 55.13
N TYR A 184 60.50 -4.76 54.20
CA TYR A 184 60.33 -3.75 53.17
C TYR A 184 59.16 -2.77 53.46
N ALA A 185 58.37 -3.02 54.53
CA ALA A 185 57.16 -2.19 54.82
C ALA A 185 57.52 -0.74 55.13
N LYS A 186 58.76 -0.47 55.69
CA LYS A 186 59.16 0.91 55.97
C LYS A 186 59.76 1.67 54.81
N ILE A 187 60.23 0.94 53.77
CA ILE A 187 60.89 1.55 52.60
C ILE A 187 59.92 1.75 51.39
N LEU A 188 58.82 1.04 51.38
CA LEU A 188 57.78 1.25 50.35
C LEU A 188 57.01 2.52 50.67
N GLN A 189 56.65 3.31 49.64
CA GLN A 189 55.72 4.42 49.72
C GLN A 189 54.29 3.95 49.97
N GLU A 190 53.89 2.90 49.20
CA GLU A 190 52.65 2.18 49.34
C GLU A 190 52.89 0.68 49.09
N PRO A 191 52.18 -0.24 49.79
CA PRO A 191 52.38 -1.69 49.66
C PRO A 191 51.54 -2.21 48.40
N ILE A 192 51.85 -1.68 47.24
CA ILE A 192 51.15 -2.04 45.96
C ILE A 192 52.17 -2.46 44.89
N VAL A 193 51.73 -3.30 43.98
CA VAL A 193 52.43 -3.57 42.73
C VAL A 193 51.77 -2.74 41.63
N THR A 194 52.57 -1.97 40.94
CA THR A 194 52.07 -1.13 39.79
C THR A 194 52.88 -1.44 38.53
N ILE A 195 52.40 -0.89 37.39
CA ILE A 195 53.08 -1.02 36.09
C ILE A 195 53.61 0.36 35.69
N ARG A 196 54.89 0.41 35.28
CA ARG A 196 55.53 1.57 34.66
C ARG A 196 56.36 1.09 33.49
N SER A 197 56.23 1.78 32.35
CA SER A 197 56.94 1.41 31.12
C SER A 197 56.84 -0.10 30.81
N ASP A 198 55.66 -0.65 30.92
CA ASP A 198 55.29 -2.08 30.67
C ASP A 198 56.01 -3.09 31.60
N ARG A 199 56.49 -2.62 32.78
CA ARG A 199 57.12 -3.45 33.77
C ARG A 199 56.39 -3.40 35.11
N PHE A 200 56.30 -4.51 35.78
CA PHE A 200 55.85 -4.55 37.15
C PHE A 200 56.91 -4.01 38.12
N VAL A 201 56.55 -3.00 38.86
CA VAL A 201 57.40 -2.27 39.74
C VAL A 201 56.72 -2.07 41.10
N VAL A 202 57.51 -1.68 42.10
CA VAL A 202 57.04 -1.28 43.44
C VAL A 202 57.43 0.14 43.73
N PRO A 203 56.53 0.98 44.34
CA PRO A 203 56.84 2.34 44.72
C PRO A 203 57.66 2.39 45.98
N VAL A 204 58.90 2.98 45.98
CA VAL A 204 59.83 3.10 47.01
C VAL A 204 60.05 4.56 47.35
N LYS A 205 60.19 4.91 48.67
CA LYS A 205 60.51 6.25 49.13
C LYS A 205 61.86 6.68 48.61
N ALA A 206 61.98 7.95 48.20
CA ALA A 206 63.23 8.50 47.64
C ALA A 206 64.47 8.29 48.57
N GLU A 207 64.27 8.44 49.84
CA GLU A 207 65.31 8.24 50.87
C GLU A 207 65.73 6.80 51.06
N CYS A 208 64.91 5.88 50.67
CA CYS A 208 65.13 4.43 50.79
C CYS A 208 65.56 3.73 49.51
N LYS A 209 65.77 4.45 48.38
CA LYS A 209 66.07 3.94 47.05
C LYS A 209 67.19 2.86 47.04
N SER A 210 68.27 3.03 47.82
CA SER A 210 69.41 2.09 47.92
C SER A 210 69.10 0.82 48.70
N GLN A 211 68.01 0.78 49.47
CA GLN A 211 67.67 -0.38 50.34
C GLN A 211 66.94 -1.50 49.64
N LEU A 212 66.34 -1.24 48.42
CA LEU A 212 65.74 -2.26 47.55
C LEU A 212 66.59 -2.41 46.28
N PRO A 213 67.37 -3.53 46.17
CA PRO A 213 68.13 -3.79 44.94
C PRO A 213 67.24 -3.93 43.77
N GLY A 214 67.38 -3.09 42.77
CA GLY A 214 66.55 -3.09 41.59
C GLY A 214 66.86 -1.97 40.58
N LEU A 215 66.14 -1.97 39.47
CA LEU A 215 66.21 -0.97 38.38
C LEU A 215 65.10 0.12 38.57
N VAL A 216 65.48 1.35 38.47
CA VAL A 216 64.55 2.49 38.54
C VAL A 216 63.98 2.67 37.11
N HIS A 217 62.68 2.63 36.97
CA HIS A 217 62.02 2.86 35.74
C HIS A 217 61.24 4.16 35.58
N ASP A 218 60.88 4.71 36.77
CA ASP A 218 60.13 5.98 36.78
C ASP A 218 60.30 6.66 38.11
N VAL A 219 60.04 8.00 38.17
CA VAL A 219 60.09 8.80 39.39
C VAL A 219 58.78 9.64 39.40
N SER A 220 58.14 9.73 40.58
CA SER A 220 56.97 10.58 40.73
C SER A 220 57.28 12.05 40.42
N SER A 221 56.30 12.80 39.96
CA SER A 221 56.46 14.23 39.63
C SER A 221 57.00 15.10 40.80
N SER A 222 56.75 14.68 42.03
CA SER A 222 57.26 15.31 43.21
C SER A 222 58.68 14.86 43.59
N GLY A 223 59.25 13.88 42.91
CA GLY A 223 60.56 13.29 43.26
C GLY A 223 60.57 12.43 44.49
N SER A 224 59.46 12.31 45.21
CA SER A 224 59.40 11.62 46.53
C SER A 224 59.26 10.09 46.42
N THR A 225 58.96 9.56 45.26
CA THR A 225 58.71 8.12 45.03
C THR A 225 59.46 7.63 43.80
N TYR A 226 60.27 6.60 43.98
CA TYR A 226 60.90 5.90 42.87
C TYR A 226 60.14 4.59 42.55
N PHE A 227 59.83 4.35 41.29
CA PHE A 227 59.25 3.11 40.87
C PHE A 227 60.35 2.12 40.47
N ILE A 228 60.61 1.20 41.38
CA ILE A 228 61.76 0.27 41.28
C ILE A 228 61.30 -1.10 40.88
N GLU A 229 61.94 -1.65 39.87
CA GLU A 229 61.77 -3.08 39.45
C GLU A 229 62.76 -3.87 40.30
N PRO A 230 62.37 -4.69 41.28
CA PRO A 230 63.29 -5.50 42.11
C PRO A 230 64.05 -6.51 41.25
N MET A 231 65.28 -6.79 41.57
CA MET A 231 66.14 -7.75 40.85
C MET A 231 65.47 -9.14 40.65
N SER A 232 64.62 -9.56 41.60
CA SER A 232 63.82 -10.79 41.48
C SER A 232 62.73 -10.79 40.38
N ALA A 233 62.35 -9.58 39.97
CA ALA A 233 61.33 -9.44 38.92
C ALA A 233 61.94 -9.15 37.53
N VAL A 234 63.18 -8.75 37.42
CA VAL A 234 63.81 -8.32 36.15
C VAL A 234 63.73 -9.35 35.04
N ASN A 235 64.10 -10.59 35.32
CA ASN A 235 64.07 -11.65 34.34
C ASN A 235 62.61 -11.93 33.92
N GLY A 236 61.68 -11.94 34.88
CA GLY A 236 60.25 -12.11 34.59
C GLY A 236 59.65 -11.02 33.70
N ASN A 237 59.99 -9.77 34.01
CA ASN A 237 59.56 -8.63 33.18
C ASN A 237 60.20 -8.61 31.78
N ASN A 238 61.50 -9.08 31.69
CA ASN A 238 62.12 -9.21 30.37
C ASN A 238 61.41 -10.29 29.51
N GLU A 239 61.14 -11.46 30.08
CA GLU A 239 60.36 -12.51 29.41
C GLU A 239 58.96 -12.05 29.05
N LEU A 240 58.29 -11.30 29.92
CA LEU A 240 56.99 -10.69 29.65
C LEU A 240 57.04 -9.74 28.47
N ARG A 241 58.05 -8.91 28.37
CA ARG A 241 58.25 -8.00 27.23
C ARG A 241 58.50 -8.75 25.93
N GLU A 242 59.31 -9.83 25.95
CA GLU A 242 59.48 -10.69 24.79
C GLU A 242 58.17 -11.31 24.33
N LEU A 243 57.31 -11.74 25.28
CA LEU A 243 56.01 -12.28 25.00
C LEU A 243 55.07 -11.21 24.38
N PHE A 244 55.09 -9.98 24.86
CA PHE A 244 54.32 -8.89 24.23
C PHE A 244 54.79 -8.55 22.80
N MET A 245 56.11 -8.60 22.58
CA MET A 245 56.66 -8.45 21.22
C MET A 245 56.25 -9.61 20.31
N ALA A 246 56.21 -10.85 20.80
CA ALA A 246 55.75 -12.01 20.09
C ALA A 246 54.25 -11.92 19.80
N GLU A 247 53.44 -11.47 20.78
CA GLU A 247 52.01 -11.22 20.58
C GLU A 247 51.77 -10.23 19.45
N ARG A 248 52.47 -9.10 19.48
CA ARG A 248 52.33 -8.05 18.45
C ARG A 248 52.70 -8.56 17.06
N LYS A 249 53.82 -9.31 16.97
CA LYS A 249 54.27 -9.92 15.72
C LYS A 249 53.25 -10.94 15.20
N GLU A 250 52.67 -11.72 16.09
CA GLU A 250 51.64 -12.71 15.69
C GLU A 250 50.35 -12.02 15.24
N ILE A 251 49.91 -10.95 15.89
CA ILE A 251 48.78 -10.12 15.45
C ILE A 251 49.03 -9.54 14.06
N GLU A 252 50.22 -8.97 13.84
CA GLU A 252 50.61 -8.45 12.51
C GLU A 252 50.57 -9.54 11.43
N ARG A 253 51.03 -10.78 11.78
CA ARG A 253 50.94 -11.93 10.87
C ARG A 253 49.49 -12.30 10.55
N ILE A 254 48.62 -12.37 11.55
CA ILE A 254 47.19 -12.67 11.37
C ILE A 254 46.51 -11.63 10.48
N LEU A 255 46.74 -10.35 10.74
CA LEU A 255 46.19 -9.26 9.95
C LEU A 255 46.70 -9.29 8.50
N ALA A 256 47.97 -9.60 8.29
CA ALA A 256 48.56 -9.73 6.96
C ALA A 256 47.93 -10.91 6.19
N GLU A 257 47.73 -12.06 6.82
CA GLU A 257 47.07 -13.20 6.20
C GLU A 257 45.61 -12.89 5.81
N LEU A 258 44.82 -12.28 6.73
CA LEU A 258 43.45 -11.87 6.45
C LEU A 258 43.39 -10.82 5.32
N SER A 259 44.38 -9.90 5.30
CA SER A 259 44.47 -8.88 4.24
C SER A 259 44.76 -9.51 2.88
N ALA A 260 45.69 -10.47 2.84
CA ALA A 260 46.03 -11.18 1.58
C ALA A 260 44.87 -12.02 1.07
N GLU A 261 44.12 -12.65 1.99
CA GLU A 261 42.92 -13.41 1.61
C GLU A 261 41.80 -12.47 1.07
N ALA A 262 41.57 -11.34 1.74
CA ALA A 262 40.62 -10.32 1.26
C ALA A 262 41.05 -9.78 -0.12
N ALA A 263 42.32 -9.54 -0.34
CA ALA A 263 42.89 -9.13 -1.64
C ALA A 263 42.62 -10.16 -2.73
N GLY A 264 42.73 -11.45 -2.44
CA GLY A 264 42.42 -12.52 -3.40
C GLY A 264 40.97 -12.52 -3.90
N HIS A 265 40.05 -11.90 -3.15
CA HIS A 265 38.63 -11.76 -3.51
C HIS A 265 38.24 -10.31 -3.85
N ARG A 266 39.20 -9.44 -4.09
CA ARG A 266 39.03 -7.99 -4.31
C ARG A 266 37.93 -7.67 -5.32
N GLU A 267 38.04 -8.20 -6.52
CA GLU A 267 37.11 -7.89 -7.63
C GLU A 267 35.67 -8.29 -7.28
N GLN A 268 35.51 -9.47 -6.66
CA GLN A 268 34.21 -9.96 -6.28
C GLN A 268 33.59 -9.11 -5.15
N ILE A 269 34.38 -8.74 -4.13
CA ILE A 269 33.89 -7.93 -3.01
C ILE A 269 33.49 -6.53 -3.48
N LYS A 270 34.23 -5.95 -4.45
CA LYS A 270 33.87 -4.66 -5.06
C LYS A 270 32.57 -4.77 -5.86
N LEU A 271 32.42 -5.81 -6.69
CA LEU A 271 31.20 -6.05 -7.43
C LEU A 271 30.01 -6.26 -6.49
N ASP A 272 30.17 -7.08 -5.46
CA ASP A 272 29.12 -7.29 -4.45
C ASP A 272 28.73 -5.97 -3.76
N TYR A 273 29.72 -5.13 -3.43
CA TYR A 273 29.47 -3.81 -2.83
C TYR A 273 28.65 -2.91 -3.77
N ASP A 274 29.04 -2.82 -5.04
CA ASP A 274 28.34 -1.99 -6.02
C ASP A 274 26.89 -2.46 -6.25
N VAL A 275 26.70 -3.77 -6.42
CA VAL A 275 25.36 -4.38 -6.57
C VAL A 275 24.50 -4.17 -5.32
N LEU A 276 25.08 -4.32 -4.13
CA LEU A 276 24.35 -4.05 -2.88
C LEU A 276 23.96 -2.58 -2.73
N LEU A 277 24.81 -1.69 -3.21
CA LEU A 277 24.54 -0.25 -3.19
C LEU A 277 23.42 0.11 -4.16
N ASP A 278 23.40 -0.49 -5.37
CA ASP A 278 22.28 -0.34 -6.32
C ASP A 278 20.97 -0.87 -5.73
N LEU A 279 20.99 -2.07 -5.17
CA LEU A 279 19.82 -2.64 -4.49
C LEU A 279 19.34 -1.76 -3.32
N GLU A 280 20.25 -1.24 -2.51
CA GLU A 280 19.88 -0.33 -1.42
C GLU A 280 19.15 0.91 -1.92
N CYS A 281 19.62 1.52 -3.01
CA CYS A 281 18.97 2.67 -3.67
C CYS A 281 17.59 2.28 -4.22
N ILE A 282 17.46 1.12 -4.88
CA ILE A 282 16.19 0.61 -5.38
C ILE A 282 15.19 0.39 -4.24
N PHE A 283 15.62 -0.26 -3.16
CA PHE A 283 14.78 -0.45 -1.99
C PHE A 283 14.48 0.84 -1.21
N ALA A 284 15.35 1.86 -1.29
CA ALA A 284 15.05 3.20 -0.76
C ALA A 284 13.91 3.86 -1.55
N ARG A 285 13.91 3.77 -2.90
CA ARG A 285 12.81 4.22 -3.76
C ARG A 285 11.49 3.53 -3.38
N ALA A 286 11.52 2.22 -3.17
CA ALA A 286 10.34 1.47 -2.75
C ALA A 286 9.84 1.89 -1.36
N ARG A 287 10.72 2.09 -0.38
CA ARG A 287 10.33 2.58 0.96
C ARG A 287 9.71 3.98 0.90
N LEU A 288 10.27 4.86 0.09
CA LEU A 288 9.70 6.19 -0.15
C LEU A 288 8.31 6.09 -0.80
N SER A 289 8.14 5.18 -1.77
CA SER A 289 6.84 4.89 -2.39
C SER A 289 5.77 4.53 -1.35
N PHE A 290 6.07 3.62 -0.42
CA PHE A 290 5.15 3.28 0.68
C PHE A 290 4.88 4.46 1.62
N ALA A 291 5.91 5.22 1.98
CA ALA A 291 5.78 6.37 2.87
C ALA A 291 4.82 7.44 2.30
N MET A 292 4.88 7.68 0.98
CA MET A 292 4.02 8.62 0.27
C MET A 292 2.69 8.01 -0.18
N ARG A 293 2.47 6.70 -0.05
CA ARG A 293 1.36 5.95 -0.68
C ARG A 293 1.32 6.26 -2.18
N ALA A 294 2.46 6.09 -2.82
CA ALA A 294 2.67 6.39 -4.22
C ALA A 294 2.37 5.17 -5.09
N ILE A 295 2.10 5.42 -6.36
CA ILE A 295 1.87 4.41 -7.39
C ILE A 295 2.90 4.55 -8.50
N CYS A 296 3.12 3.48 -9.26
CA CYS A 296 3.87 3.54 -10.50
C CYS A 296 3.03 4.23 -11.58
N PRO A 297 3.44 5.39 -12.12
CA PRO A 297 2.73 6.02 -13.22
C PRO A 297 2.95 5.29 -14.53
N GLU A 298 1.97 5.40 -15.45
CA GLU A 298 2.17 5.04 -16.85
C GLU A 298 3.09 6.05 -17.53
N VAL A 299 4.16 5.58 -18.16
CA VAL A 299 5.13 6.44 -18.86
C VAL A 299 4.72 6.64 -20.29
N ARG A 300 4.48 7.89 -20.71
CA ARG A 300 4.05 8.28 -22.05
C ARG A 300 5.09 9.15 -22.76
N THR A 301 5.02 9.15 -24.08
CA THR A 301 5.86 9.95 -24.98
C THR A 301 5.04 10.67 -26.06
N ASP A 302 3.71 10.69 -25.88
CA ASP A 302 2.75 11.27 -26.82
C ASP A 302 2.29 12.69 -26.41
N GLY A 303 2.96 13.30 -25.45
CA GLY A 303 2.62 14.62 -24.91
C GLY A 303 1.52 14.59 -23.83
N GLN A 304 0.97 13.41 -23.50
CA GLN A 304 -0.15 13.31 -22.57
C GLN A 304 0.28 13.09 -21.12
N LEU A 305 -0.12 14.00 -20.26
CA LEU A 305 -0.03 13.92 -18.81
C LEU A 305 -1.43 13.80 -18.23
N ASN A 306 -1.64 12.84 -17.34
CA ASN A 306 -2.92 12.63 -16.64
C ASN A 306 -2.66 12.24 -15.18
N LEU A 307 -2.77 13.15 -14.26
CA LEU A 307 -2.61 12.94 -12.83
C LEU A 307 -3.98 12.80 -12.17
N ILE A 308 -4.26 11.65 -11.58
CA ILE A 308 -5.52 11.34 -10.90
C ILE A 308 -5.30 11.45 -9.40
N ARG A 309 -6.01 12.35 -8.73
CA ARG A 309 -5.95 12.60 -7.28
C ARG A 309 -4.52 12.71 -6.74
N ALA A 310 -3.69 13.42 -7.50
CA ALA A 310 -2.29 13.65 -7.16
C ALA A 310 -2.14 14.52 -5.91
N ARG A 311 -1.17 14.21 -5.08
CA ARG A 311 -0.85 14.92 -3.83
C ARG A 311 0.56 15.47 -3.90
N HIS A 312 0.76 16.66 -3.38
CA HIS A 312 2.11 17.22 -3.29
C HIS A 312 2.93 16.45 -2.24
N PRO A 313 4.10 15.88 -2.60
CA PRO A 313 4.84 14.97 -1.72
C PRO A 313 5.35 15.64 -0.43
N LEU A 314 5.61 16.95 -0.47
CA LEU A 314 6.12 17.71 0.67
C LEU A 314 5.02 18.21 1.61
N ILE A 315 3.74 18.08 1.25
CA ILE A 315 2.62 18.42 2.13
C ILE A 315 2.18 17.15 2.84
N THR A 316 2.50 17.05 4.14
CA THR A 316 2.22 15.89 4.96
C THR A 316 0.96 16.07 5.80
N GLY A 317 0.27 14.95 6.14
CA GLY A 317 -0.86 14.93 7.05
C GLY A 317 -2.22 14.87 6.37
N LYS A 318 -3.30 15.07 7.19
CA LYS A 318 -4.70 14.99 6.72
C LYS A 318 -5.16 16.23 5.93
N THR A 319 -4.33 17.24 5.82
CA THR A 319 -4.64 18.53 5.20
C THR A 319 -4.39 18.57 3.69
N VAL A 320 -3.67 17.58 3.13
CA VAL A 320 -3.41 17.53 1.69
C VAL A 320 -4.70 17.21 0.95
N VAL A 321 -5.08 18.09 0.02
CA VAL A 321 -6.23 17.88 -0.87
C VAL A 321 -5.69 17.36 -2.20
N PRO A 322 -6.13 16.18 -2.66
CA PRO A 322 -5.70 15.62 -3.93
C PRO A 322 -6.27 16.43 -5.10
N ILE A 323 -5.45 16.67 -6.11
CA ILE A 323 -5.84 17.33 -7.36
C ILE A 323 -5.81 16.35 -8.53
N SER A 324 -6.72 16.53 -9.51
CA SER A 324 -6.65 15.81 -10.78
C SER A 324 -6.35 16.80 -11.90
N VAL A 325 -5.30 16.51 -12.68
CA VAL A 325 -4.82 17.37 -13.76
C VAL A 325 -4.56 16.54 -15.00
N ARG A 326 -4.94 17.08 -16.16
CA ARG A 326 -4.59 16.50 -17.45
C ARG A 326 -4.03 17.57 -18.38
N LEU A 327 -3.16 17.18 -19.27
CA LEU A 327 -2.55 18.03 -20.29
C LEU A 327 -2.16 17.16 -21.50
N GLY A 328 -2.12 17.73 -22.70
CA GLY A 328 -1.65 17.05 -23.90
C GLY A 328 -2.68 16.15 -24.62
N SER A 329 -3.91 15.97 -24.09
CA SER A 329 -4.99 15.23 -24.77
C SER A 329 -5.88 16.16 -25.60
N ASP A 330 -6.84 16.78 -24.93
CA ASP A 330 -7.80 17.72 -25.57
C ASP A 330 -7.23 19.14 -25.65
N PHE A 331 -6.22 19.43 -24.84
CA PHE A 331 -5.58 20.75 -24.74
C PHE A 331 -4.10 20.61 -24.33
N ASP A 332 -3.29 21.50 -24.85
CA ASP A 332 -1.84 21.62 -24.58
C ASP A 332 -1.52 22.67 -23.49
N THR A 333 -2.52 23.50 -23.16
CA THR A 333 -2.34 24.65 -22.28
C THR A 333 -3.41 24.70 -21.20
N LEU A 334 -3.00 24.85 -19.95
CA LEU A 334 -3.88 24.97 -18.78
C LEU A 334 -3.72 26.34 -18.13
N ILE A 335 -4.78 27.16 -18.09
CA ILE A 335 -4.81 28.45 -17.42
C ILE A 335 -5.51 28.32 -16.08
N ILE A 336 -4.76 28.43 -14.99
CA ILE A 336 -5.27 28.23 -13.63
C ILE A 336 -5.56 29.58 -13.00
N THR A 337 -6.80 29.78 -12.56
CA THR A 337 -7.30 31.00 -11.95
C THR A 337 -7.79 30.80 -10.52
N GLY A 338 -8.00 31.82 -9.76
CA GLY A 338 -8.45 31.77 -8.37
C GLY A 338 -7.64 32.62 -7.41
N PRO A 339 -7.97 32.68 -6.12
CA PRO A 339 -7.22 33.47 -5.14
C PRO A 339 -5.82 32.92 -4.92
N ASN A 340 -4.86 33.75 -4.47
CA ASN A 340 -3.47 33.33 -4.22
C ASN A 340 -3.40 32.23 -3.16
N THR A 341 -4.23 32.30 -2.13
CA THR A 341 -4.34 31.27 -1.07
C THR A 341 -5.01 30.00 -1.53
N GLY A 342 -5.55 29.92 -2.75
CA GLY A 342 -6.32 28.78 -3.29
C GLY A 342 -5.49 27.56 -3.70
N GLY A 343 -4.15 27.65 -3.69
CA GLY A 343 -3.26 26.54 -4.05
C GLY A 343 -2.81 26.50 -5.51
N LYS A 344 -2.88 27.62 -6.24
CA LYS A 344 -2.42 27.75 -7.64
C LYS A 344 -0.95 27.34 -7.81
N THR A 345 -0.06 27.96 -7.04
CA THR A 345 1.39 27.66 -7.03
C THR A 345 1.67 26.20 -6.66
N VAL A 346 0.94 25.66 -5.67
CA VAL A 346 1.07 24.25 -5.27
C VAL A 346 0.64 23.32 -6.39
N THR A 347 -0.39 23.68 -7.15
CA THR A 347 -0.83 22.90 -8.32
C THR A 347 0.26 22.83 -9.39
N LEU A 348 0.88 23.98 -9.75
CA LEU A 348 2.00 24.02 -10.70
C LEU A 348 3.19 23.19 -10.20
N LYS A 349 3.58 23.37 -8.94
CA LYS A 349 4.65 22.59 -8.32
C LYS A 349 4.32 21.09 -8.34
N THR A 350 3.08 20.70 -8.07
CA THR A 350 2.66 19.31 -8.11
C THR A 350 2.83 18.71 -9.51
N ILE A 351 2.39 19.41 -10.55
CA ILE A 351 2.53 18.96 -11.94
C ILE A 351 4.02 18.74 -12.27
N GLY A 352 4.87 19.77 -12.07
CA GLY A 352 6.28 19.70 -12.41
C GLY A 352 7.03 18.66 -11.56
N LEU A 353 6.82 18.69 -10.25
CA LEU A 353 7.55 17.80 -9.33
C LEU A 353 7.21 16.31 -9.55
N LEU A 354 5.93 15.96 -9.77
CA LEU A 354 5.56 14.56 -10.02
C LEU A 354 6.07 14.07 -11.38
N THR A 355 6.17 14.95 -12.38
CA THR A 355 6.82 14.66 -13.66
C THR A 355 8.30 14.32 -13.43
N LEU A 356 9.05 15.21 -12.76
CA LEU A 356 10.46 14.99 -12.44
C LEU A 356 10.68 13.73 -11.56
N MET A 357 9.78 13.47 -10.62
CA MET A 357 9.85 12.24 -9.81
C MET A 357 9.75 10.98 -10.66
N ALA A 358 8.80 10.93 -11.60
CA ALA A 358 8.67 9.80 -12.53
C ALA A 358 9.91 9.64 -13.39
N GLU A 359 10.48 10.74 -13.91
CA GLU A 359 11.72 10.77 -14.71
C GLU A 359 12.95 10.32 -13.89
N CYS A 360 12.89 10.41 -12.55
CA CYS A 360 13.88 9.85 -11.63
C CYS A 360 13.62 8.36 -11.27
N GLY A 361 12.62 7.70 -11.84
CA GLY A 361 12.25 6.32 -11.49
C GLY A 361 11.56 6.22 -10.14
N LEU A 362 11.02 7.32 -9.61
CA LEU A 362 10.27 7.36 -8.36
C LEU A 362 8.77 7.18 -8.64
N HIS A 363 8.10 6.40 -7.82
CA HIS A 363 6.64 6.36 -7.79
C HIS A 363 6.07 7.71 -7.36
N ILE A 364 4.89 8.06 -7.87
CA ILE A 364 4.25 9.34 -7.60
C ILE A 364 3.05 9.19 -6.65
N PRO A 365 2.83 10.10 -5.70
CA PRO A 365 1.69 10.09 -4.79
C PRO A 365 0.39 10.50 -5.51
N ALA A 366 -0.15 9.59 -6.31
CA ALA A 366 -1.37 9.74 -7.10
C ALA A 366 -2.22 8.46 -7.00
N ASP A 367 -3.40 8.44 -7.62
CA ASP A 367 -4.25 7.23 -7.71
C ASP A 367 -3.94 6.48 -9.02
N ASP A 368 -4.29 5.18 -9.04
CA ASP A 368 -4.09 4.29 -10.18
C ASP A 368 -4.69 4.83 -11.48
N GLY A 369 -4.00 4.57 -12.60
CA GLY A 369 -4.35 5.11 -13.90
C GLY A 369 -3.76 6.50 -14.19
N SER A 370 -2.91 7.01 -13.30
CA SER A 370 -2.14 8.23 -13.56
C SER A 370 -1.03 7.95 -14.57
N ALA A 371 -0.87 8.87 -15.53
CA ALA A 371 0.13 8.81 -16.58
C ALA A 371 0.96 10.08 -16.60
N VAL A 372 2.26 9.95 -16.84
CA VAL A 372 3.19 11.07 -16.94
C VAL A 372 3.87 11.04 -18.31
N ASN A 373 3.85 12.19 -18.99
CA ASN A 373 4.66 12.35 -20.20
C ASN A 373 6.11 12.66 -19.84
N ILE A 374 7.04 12.13 -20.59
CA ILE A 374 8.46 12.46 -20.47
C ILE A 374 8.71 13.78 -21.21
N TYR A 375 9.38 14.67 -20.52
CA TYR A 375 9.84 15.93 -21.10
C TYR A 375 11.37 16.00 -21.07
N GLU A 376 11.96 16.53 -22.12
CA GLU A 376 13.41 16.79 -22.09
C GLU A 376 13.76 17.87 -21.07
N GLN A 377 12.84 18.81 -20.85
CA GLN A 377 13.04 19.93 -19.92
C GLN A 377 11.72 20.34 -19.27
N VAL A 378 11.74 20.49 -17.94
CA VAL A 378 10.64 21.04 -17.17
C VAL A 378 11.08 22.42 -16.66
N PHE A 379 10.51 23.47 -17.22
CA PHE A 379 10.82 24.83 -16.85
C PHE A 379 9.80 25.38 -15.86
N ALA A 380 10.29 26.11 -14.85
CA ALA A 380 9.45 26.74 -13.84
C ALA A 380 9.83 28.21 -13.65
N ASP A 381 8.91 29.12 -13.94
CA ASP A 381 8.95 30.46 -13.44
C ASP A 381 7.98 30.59 -12.26
N ILE A 382 8.45 30.14 -11.11
CA ILE A 382 7.75 30.13 -9.83
C ILE A 382 8.67 30.84 -8.83
N GLY A 383 8.19 31.86 -8.15
CA GLY A 383 9.01 32.67 -7.24
C GLY A 383 8.22 33.12 -6.02
N ASP A 384 8.89 33.21 -4.85
CA ASP A 384 8.37 33.87 -3.65
C ASP A 384 8.52 35.37 -3.80
N GLU A 385 7.40 36.11 -3.86
CA GLU A 385 7.36 37.57 -3.81
C GLU A 385 7.86 38.18 -2.48
N GLN A 386 8.24 37.35 -1.50
CA GLN A 386 8.45 37.78 -0.11
C GLN A 386 9.92 38.00 0.31
N SER A 387 10.88 37.88 -0.58
CA SER A 387 12.27 38.20 -0.21
C SER A 387 12.53 39.70 -0.29
N ILE A 388 12.56 40.37 0.85
CA ILE A 388 12.79 41.81 1.06
C ILE A 388 14.13 42.30 0.48
N GLU A 389 15.08 41.41 0.21
CA GLU A 389 16.42 41.75 -0.29
C GLU A 389 16.52 41.97 -1.80
N GLN A 390 15.49 41.70 -2.58
CA GLN A 390 15.49 41.88 -4.03
C GLN A 390 14.37 42.86 -4.51
N SER A 391 14.40 44.07 -4.00
CA SER A 391 13.42 45.13 -4.32
C SER A 391 13.59 45.77 -5.68
N LEU A 392 14.32 45.20 -6.63
CA LEU A 392 14.32 45.63 -8.03
C LEU A 392 13.30 44.81 -8.80
N SER A 393 12.04 45.36 -8.75
CA SER A 393 10.92 44.92 -9.60
C SER A 393 10.83 43.39 -9.82
N THR A 394 9.96 42.73 -9.07
CA THR A 394 9.55 41.31 -9.25
C THR A 394 9.26 41.01 -10.72
N PHE A 395 8.59 41.93 -11.44
CA PHE A 395 8.34 41.87 -12.88
C PHE A 395 9.62 41.70 -13.71
N SER A 396 10.71 42.47 -13.41
CA SER A 396 11.96 42.37 -14.20
C SER A 396 12.68 41.06 -13.99
N SER A 397 12.63 40.47 -12.81
CA SER A 397 13.26 39.17 -12.51
C SER A 397 12.51 38.01 -13.19
N HIS A 398 11.17 38.01 -13.10
CA HIS A 398 10.33 37.06 -13.82
C HIS A 398 10.53 37.18 -15.34
N THR A 399 10.53 38.40 -15.89
CA THR A 399 10.74 38.64 -17.33
C THR A 399 12.08 38.08 -17.80
N LYS A 400 13.16 38.30 -17.05
CA LYS A 400 14.49 37.74 -17.39
C LYS A 400 14.44 36.21 -17.41
N ASN A 401 13.82 35.57 -16.41
CA ASN A 401 13.66 34.14 -16.35
C ASN A 401 12.84 33.61 -17.53
N ILE A 402 11.72 34.25 -17.82
CA ILE A 402 10.86 33.92 -18.96
C ILE A 402 11.66 34.02 -20.29
N VAL A 403 12.44 35.08 -20.48
CA VAL A 403 13.26 35.26 -21.68
C VAL A 403 14.25 34.09 -21.86
N GLU A 404 14.89 33.64 -20.78
CA GLU A 404 15.79 32.46 -20.86
C GLU A 404 15.04 31.17 -21.17
N ILE A 405 13.86 30.98 -20.62
CA ILE A 405 13.00 29.83 -20.95
C ILE A 405 12.60 29.85 -22.43
N LEU A 406 12.13 31.00 -22.94
CA LEU A 406 11.67 31.16 -24.34
C LEU A 406 12.79 30.92 -25.37
N LYS A 407 14.06 31.08 -25.01
CA LYS A 407 15.19 30.82 -25.90
C LYS A 407 15.41 29.30 -26.14
N VAL A 408 15.01 28.45 -25.20
CA VAL A 408 15.28 27.01 -25.19
C VAL A 408 14.03 26.14 -25.22
N CYS A 409 12.86 26.77 -25.12
CA CYS A 409 11.57 26.09 -25.14
C CYS A 409 11.31 25.41 -26.50
N ASP A 410 10.95 24.14 -26.50
CA ASP A 410 10.63 23.33 -27.66
C ASP A 410 9.42 22.41 -27.43
N LYS A 411 9.16 21.48 -28.34
CA LYS A 411 8.04 20.54 -28.29
C LYS A 411 8.12 19.52 -27.14
N ASP A 412 9.29 19.26 -26.66
CA ASP A 412 9.58 18.29 -25.61
C ASP A 412 9.75 18.98 -24.23
N SER A 413 9.25 20.23 -24.13
CA SER A 413 9.30 21.07 -22.93
C SER A 413 7.95 21.14 -22.21
N LEU A 414 7.98 21.11 -20.86
CA LEU A 414 6.86 21.47 -20.00
C LEU A 414 7.18 22.82 -19.33
N VAL A 415 6.33 23.83 -19.53
CA VAL A 415 6.55 25.19 -19.02
C VAL A 415 5.50 25.55 -17.99
N LEU A 416 5.97 25.95 -16.81
CA LEU A 416 5.13 26.28 -15.66
C LEU A 416 5.34 27.74 -15.27
N PHE A 417 4.29 28.57 -15.45
CA PHE A 417 4.34 29.99 -15.14
C PHE A 417 3.44 30.32 -13.95
N ASP A 418 3.99 30.86 -12.89
CA ASP A 418 3.20 31.38 -11.77
C ASP A 418 3.03 32.90 -11.87
N GLU A 419 1.78 33.36 -11.76
CA GLU A 419 1.38 34.76 -11.87
C GLU A 419 1.98 35.46 -13.10
N LEU A 420 1.83 34.84 -14.28
CA LEU A 420 2.47 35.23 -15.52
C LEU A 420 2.23 36.72 -15.83
N CYS A 421 3.33 37.48 -15.95
CA CYS A 421 3.36 38.91 -16.21
C CYS A 421 2.66 39.81 -15.16
N ALA A 422 2.51 39.32 -13.91
CA ALA A 422 2.02 40.15 -12.82
C ALA A 422 3.02 41.28 -12.49
N GLY A 423 2.52 42.37 -11.89
CA GLY A 423 3.35 43.52 -11.45
C GLY A 423 3.59 44.62 -12.48
N THR A 424 2.84 44.60 -13.60
CA THR A 424 2.80 45.70 -14.58
C THR A 424 1.37 46.21 -14.83
N ASP A 425 1.16 47.11 -15.77
CA ASP A 425 -0.19 47.52 -16.19
C ASP A 425 -1.01 46.27 -16.58
N PRO A 426 -2.25 46.09 -16.06
CA PRO A 426 -3.03 44.88 -16.29
C PRO A 426 -3.30 44.59 -17.77
N ALA A 427 -3.54 45.61 -18.62
CA ALA A 427 -3.82 45.39 -20.03
C ALA A 427 -2.55 44.98 -20.79
N GLU A 428 -1.42 45.62 -20.50
CA GLU A 428 -0.11 45.22 -21.08
C GLU A 428 0.34 43.87 -20.59
N GLY A 429 0.19 43.59 -19.29
CA GLY A 429 0.52 42.29 -18.68
C GLY A 429 -0.27 41.15 -19.28
N ALA A 430 -1.58 41.33 -19.45
CA ALA A 430 -2.45 40.30 -20.07
C ALA A 430 -2.08 40.04 -21.54
N ALA A 431 -1.83 41.12 -22.33
CA ALA A 431 -1.44 40.96 -23.73
C ALA A 431 -0.08 40.27 -23.88
N LEU A 432 0.89 40.59 -23.02
CA LEU A 432 2.20 39.94 -22.99
C LEU A 432 2.09 38.48 -22.59
N ALA A 433 1.30 38.17 -21.55
CA ALA A 433 1.10 36.78 -21.08
C ALA A 433 0.48 35.90 -22.18
N ILE A 434 -0.56 36.41 -22.88
CA ILE A 434 -1.16 35.68 -24.01
C ILE A 434 -0.11 35.42 -25.09
N SER A 435 0.71 36.45 -25.42
CA SER A 435 1.74 36.33 -26.46
C SER A 435 2.84 35.33 -26.10
N ILE A 436 3.24 35.26 -24.82
CA ILE A 436 4.20 34.28 -24.31
C ILE A 436 3.62 32.84 -24.39
N ILE A 437 2.38 32.67 -23.97
CA ILE A 437 1.71 31.35 -24.04
C ILE A 437 1.61 30.88 -25.49
N GLU A 438 1.16 31.77 -26.40
CA GLU A 438 1.08 31.44 -27.82
C GLU A 438 2.44 31.10 -28.46
N PHE A 439 3.51 31.75 -28.01
CA PHE A 439 4.87 31.40 -28.44
C PHE A 439 5.22 29.96 -27.99
N CYS A 440 5.03 29.64 -26.72
CA CYS A 440 5.31 28.28 -26.19
C CYS A 440 4.47 27.23 -26.92
N ARG A 441 3.19 27.52 -27.17
CA ARG A 441 2.28 26.61 -27.93
C ARG A 441 2.76 26.43 -29.37
N LYS A 442 3.23 27.46 -30.03
CA LYS A 442 3.82 27.35 -31.38
C LYS A 442 5.10 26.48 -31.40
N CYS A 443 5.85 26.49 -30.32
CA CYS A 443 6.99 25.58 -30.15
C CYS A 443 6.56 24.14 -29.89
N GLY A 444 5.27 23.88 -29.54
CA GLY A 444 4.72 22.58 -29.23
C GLY A 444 4.84 22.18 -27.76
N ALA A 445 5.25 23.11 -26.88
CA ALA A 445 5.42 22.85 -25.45
C ALA A 445 4.10 22.66 -24.72
N GLY A 446 4.09 21.82 -23.69
CA GLY A 446 3.02 21.77 -22.71
C GLY A 446 3.09 22.98 -21.77
N VAL A 447 1.98 23.69 -21.55
CA VAL A 447 1.98 24.92 -20.74
C VAL A 447 0.97 24.84 -19.60
N ALA A 448 1.39 25.14 -18.37
CA ALA A 448 0.47 25.45 -17.29
C ALA A 448 0.82 26.81 -16.69
N ALA A 449 -0.14 27.73 -16.67
CA ALA A 449 0.07 29.08 -16.18
C ALA A 449 -0.99 29.51 -15.18
N THR A 450 -0.58 30.23 -14.13
CA THR A 450 -1.52 30.84 -13.21
C THR A 450 -1.66 32.33 -13.54
N THR A 451 -2.82 32.90 -13.33
CA THR A 451 -3.08 34.30 -13.59
C THR A 451 -4.25 34.83 -12.77
N HIS A 452 -4.28 36.17 -12.64
CA HIS A 452 -5.42 36.94 -12.14
C HIS A 452 -6.16 37.71 -13.25
N TYR A 453 -5.62 37.76 -14.48
CA TYR A 453 -6.17 38.51 -15.57
C TYR A 453 -7.46 37.91 -16.14
N ALA A 454 -8.49 38.71 -16.28
CA ALA A 454 -9.76 38.28 -16.88
C ALA A 454 -9.60 37.95 -18.37
N GLU A 455 -8.71 38.66 -19.06
CA GLU A 455 -8.42 38.49 -20.50
C GLU A 455 -7.88 37.06 -20.79
N LEU A 456 -7.07 36.50 -19.91
CA LEU A 456 -6.57 35.14 -20.08
C LEU A 456 -7.68 34.08 -19.88
N LYS A 457 -8.67 34.35 -19.02
CA LYS A 457 -9.86 33.49 -18.90
C LYS A 457 -10.65 33.48 -20.22
N LEU A 458 -10.87 34.66 -20.81
CA LEU A 458 -11.54 34.80 -22.09
C LEU A 458 -10.75 34.18 -23.25
N TYR A 459 -9.42 34.36 -23.25
CA TYR A 459 -8.53 33.74 -24.21
C TYR A 459 -8.68 32.20 -24.18
N ALA A 460 -8.65 31.58 -23.01
CA ALA A 460 -8.81 30.14 -22.85
C ALA A 460 -10.20 29.63 -23.27
N MET A 461 -11.25 30.48 -23.18
CA MET A 461 -12.58 30.06 -23.64
C MET A 461 -12.74 30.15 -25.17
N ARG A 462 -11.92 30.96 -25.84
CA ARG A 462 -12.04 31.23 -27.29
C ARG A 462 -11.03 30.45 -28.12
N THR A 463 -9.95 29.97 -27.50
CA THR A 463 -8.82 29.37 -28.21
C THR A 463 -8.85 27.85 -28.04
N SER A 464 -8.93 27.11 -29.16
CA SER A 464 -8.83 25.67 -29.14
C SER A 464 -7.49 25.22 -28.62
N GLY A 465 -7.44 24.14 -27.80
CA GLY A 465 -6.24 23.64 -27.19
C GLY A 465 -5.82 24.36 -25.89
N VAL A 466 -6.57 25.41 -25.47
CA VAL A 466 -6.36 26.10 -24.19
C VAL A 466 -7.55 25.83 -23.26
N MET A 467 -7.27 25.40 -22.04
CA MET A 467 -8.31 25.05 -21.07
C MET A 467 -8.21 25.95 -19.83
N ASN A 468 -9.35 26.43 -19.35
CA ASN A 468 -9.45 27.09 -18.06
C ASN A 468 -9.47 26.03 -16.93
N ALA A 469 -8.85 26.39 -15.82
CA ALA A 469 -9.04 25.72 -14.54
C ALA A 469 -9.16 26.74 -13.40
N SER A 470 -9.79 26.34 -12.33
CA SER A 470 -9.90 27.20 -11.15
C SER A 470 -9.61 26.44 -9.87
N CYS A 471 -8.92 27.11 -8.94
CA CYS A 471 -8.84 26.67 -7.56
C CYS A 471 -10.12 27.08 -6.82
N GLU A 472 -10.85 26.07 -6.33
CA GLU A 472 -12.12 26.29 -5.65
C GLU A 472 -11.91 27.02 -4.31
N PHE A 473 -12.78 27.97 -4.03
CA PHE A 473 -12.77 28.75 -2.80
C PHE A 473 -14.17 28.75 -2.17
N ASN A 474 -14.25 28.42 -0.88
CA ASN A 474 -15.50 28.43 -0.15
C ASN A 474 -15.77 29.84 0.40
N VAL A 475 -16.72 30.54 -0.22
CA VAL A 475 -17.11 31.91 0.17
C VAL A 475 -17.81 31.96 1.53
N GLU A 476 -18.46 30.84 1.94
CA GLU A 476 -19.15 30.80 3.24
C GLU A 476 -18.16 30.67 4.40
N THR A 477 -17.09 29.90 4.26
CA THR A 477 -16.09 29.70 5.32
C THR A 477 -14.90 30.64 5.19
N LEU A 478 -14.74 31.34 4.07
CA LEU A 478 -13.55 32.12 3.66
C LEU A 478 -12.28 31.26 3.66
N GLN A 479 -12.43 29.98 3.39
CA GLN A 479 -11.32 29.03 3.35
C GLN A 479 -11.13 28.47 1.93
N PRO A 480 -9.89 28.28 1.48
CA PRO A 480 -9.62 27.55 0.25
C PRO A 480 -9.98 26.07 0.45
N THR A 481 -10.61 25.48 -0.55
CA THR A 481 -10.86 24.03 -0.59
C THR A 481 -9.68 23.27 -1.17
N TYR A 482 -8.75 23.96 -1.84
CA TYR A 482 -7.59 23.44 -2.58
C TYR A 482 -7.95 22.46 -3.72
N ARG A 483 -9.23 22.38 -4.08
CA ARG A 483 -9.67 21.55 -5.21
C ARG A 483 -9.43 22.29 -6.53
N LEU A 484 -8.88 21.57 -7.52
CA LEU A 484 -8.72 22.08 -8.89
C LEU A 484 -9.90 21.63 -9.74
N LEU A 485 -10.51 22.61 -10.44
CA LEU A 485 -11.66 22.42 -11.29
C LEU A 485 -11.27 22.74 -12.73
N ILE A 486 -11.12 21.72 -13.57
CA ILE A 486 -10.77 21.88 -14.98
C ILE A 486 -12.03 22.15 -15.80
N GLY A 487 -11.91 23.02 -16.80
CA GLY A 487 -13.00 23.43 -17.68
C GLY A 487 -13.81 24.63 -17.20
N VAL A 488 -13.55 25.11 -15.98
CA VAL A 488 -14.28 26.26 -15.41
C VAL A 488 -13.32 27.36 -15.02
N PRO A 489 -13.46 28.57 -15.55
CA PRO A 489 -12.70 29.73 -15.11
C PRO A 489 -13.11 30.14 -13.69
N GLY A 490 -12.13 30.59 -12.88
CA GLY A 490 -12.37 31.03 -11.51
C GLY A 490 -13.12 32.34 -11.45
N LYS A 491 -14.05 32.45 -10.50
CA LYS A 491 -14.75 33.68 -10.19
C LYS A 491 -13.87 34.62 -9.39
N SER A 492 -14.11 35.93 -9.55
CA SER A 492 -13.62 36.93 -8.63
C SER A 492 -14.54 36.99 -7.40
N ASN A 493 -14.03 36.64 -6.24
CA ASN A 493 -14.79 36.65 -4.99
C ASN A 493 -14.49 37.89 -4.13
N ALA A 494 -13.81 38.90 -4.68
CA ALA A 494 -13.36 40.06 -3.92
C ALA A 494 -14.49 40.75 -3.16
N PHE A 495 -15.60 41.05 -3.82
CA PHE A 495 -16.75 41.70 -3.17
C PHE A 495 -17.41 40.86 -2.10
N ALA A 496 -17.56 39.54 -2.34
CA ALA A 496 -18.13 38.62 -1.36
C ALA A 496 -17.24 38.49 -0.12
N ILE A 497 -15.93 38.36 -0.32
CA ILE A 497 -14.93 38.32 0.75
C ILE A 497 -14.94 39.64 1.53
N SER A 498 -14.91 40.79 0.84
CA SER A 498 -14.89 42.10 1.46
C SER A 498 -16.15 42.40 2.29
N LYS A 499 -17.33 41.99 1.81
CA LYS A 499 -18.59 42.08 2.55
C LYS A 499 -18.50 41.28 3.86
N ARG A 500 -17.96 40.10 3.79
CA ARG A 500 -17.86 39.19 4.95
C ARG A 500 -16.80 39.63 5.96
N LEU A 501 -15.75 40.28 5.49
CA LEU A 501 -14.74 40.94 6.34
C LEU A 501 -15.20 42.20 6.99
N GLY A 502 -16.41 42.74 6.62
CA GLY A 502 -17.07 43.83 7.29
C GLY A 502 -16.95 45.17 6.57
N ILE A 503 -16.62 45.18 5.26
CA ILE A 503 -16.73 46.41 4.45
C ILE A 503 -18.21 46.77 4.27
N ASP A 504 -18.53 48.06 4.47
CA ASP A 504 -19.89 48.57 4.37
C ASP A 504 -20.51 48.29 3.00
N GLU A 505 -21.78 47.90 2.97
CA GLU A 505 -22.51 47.58 1.75
C GLU A 505 -22.56 48.76 0.77
N ALA A 506 -22.66 50.00 1.30
CA ALA A 506 -22.67 51.21 0.46
C ALA A 506 -21.36 51.38 -0.31
N ILE A 507 -20.21 51.04 0.31
CA ILE A 507 -18.90 51.08 -0.35
C ILE A 507 -18.83 49.98 -1.43
N LEU A 508 -19.37 48.81 -1.13
CA LEU A 508 -19.38 47.67 -2.08
C LEU A 508 -20.30 47.94 -3.27
N GLU A 509 -21.46 48.58 -3.06
CA GLU A 509 -22.37 48.97 -4.15
C GLU A 509 -21.74 50.03 -5.03
N GLN A 510 -21.07 51.03 -4.45
CA GLN A 510 -20.31 52.01 -5.18
C GLN A 510 -19.19 51.37 -6.00
N ALA A 511 -18.44 50.44 -5.41
CA ALA A 511 -17.39 49.72 -6.11
C ALA A 511 -17.92 48.87 -7.27
N ARG A 512 -19.07 48.19 -7.09
CA ARG A 512 -19.73 47.45 -8.16
C ARG A 512 -20.15 48.33 -9.32
N SER A 513 -20.62 49.57 -9.04
CA SER A 513 -21.01 50.52 -10.09
C SER A 513 -19.84 51.01 -10.93
N LEU A 514 -18.62 50.90 -10.44
CA LEU A 514 -17.39 51.27 -11.15
C LEU A 514 -16.83 50.15 -12.04
N VAL A 515 -17.32 48.91 -11.87
CA VAL A 515 -16.92 47.81 -12.72
C VAL A 515 -17.69 47.83 -14.04
N SER A 516 -17.03 47.53 -15.15
CA SER A 516 -17.66 47.60 -16.47
C SER A 516 -18.84 46.61 -16.61
N GLN A 517 -19.87 46.98 -17.38
CA GLN A 517 -21.07 46.14 -17.56
C GLN A 517 -20.78 44.80 -18.27
N ASN A 518 -19.75 44.77 -19.09
CA ASN A 518 -19.29 43.55 -19.76
C ASN A 518 -18.66 42.55 -18.78
N ASP A 519 -17.92 43.05 -17.80
CA ASP A 519 -17.32 42.22 -16.76
C ASP A 519 -18.37 41.63 -15.82
N VAL A 520 -19.42 42.41 -15.48
CA VAL A 520 -20.55 41.93 -14.66
C VAL A 520 -21.32 40.82 -15.36
N ASN A 521 -21.68 41.00 -16.63
CA ASN A 521 -22.38 39.94 -17.39
C ASN A 521 -21.57 38.65 -17.52
N PHE A 522 -20.25 38.77 -17.66
CA PHE A 522 -19.36 37.61 -17.72
C PHE A 522 -19.31 36.86 -16.39
N GLU A 523 -19.19 37.57 -15.28
CA GLU A 523 -19.18 36.99 -13.92
C GLU A 523 -20.54 36.31 -13.58
N ASP A 524 -21.67 36.83 -14.06
CA ASP A 524 -23.00 36.23 -13.90
C ASP A 524 -23.10 34.87 -14.63
N VAL A 525 -22.62 34.81 -15.88
CA VAL A 525 -22.57 33.53 -16.64
C VAL A 525 -21.66 32.51 -15.95
N LEU A 526 -20.50 32.94 -15.47
CA LEU A 526 -19.62 32.09 -14.69
C LEU A 526 -20.31 31.57 -13.40
N THR A 527 -21.16 32.43 -12.80
CA THR A 527 -21.90 32.04 -11.60
C THR A 527 -22.91 30.92 -11.88
N GLN A 528 -23.65 31.02 -12.98
CA GLN A 528 -24.60 29.97 -13.38
C GLN A 528 -23.88 28.67 -13.76
N LEU A 529 -22.80 28.72 -14.52
CA LEU A 529 -22.01 27.56 -14.89
C LEU A 529 -21.43 26.81 -13.65
N ASP A 530 -20.97 27.57 -12.67
CA ASP A 530 -20.42 26.98 -11.46
C ASP A 530 -21.50 26.32 -10.58
N GLN A 531 -22.70 26.90 -10.50
CA GLN A 531 -23.82 26.30 -9.79
C GLN A 531 -24.23 24.97 -10.44
N GLN A 532 -24.43 24.94 -11.77
CA GLN A 532 -24.75 23.71 -12.49
C GLN A 532 -23.67 22.64 -12.33
N ARG A 533 -22.41 23.05 -12.33
CA ARG A 533 -21.30 22.12 -12.11
C ARG A 533 -21.30 21.57 -10.68
N GLN A 534 -21.50 22.41 -9.65
CA GLN A 534 -21.57 21.95 -8.26
C GLN A 534 -22.67 20.92 -8.04
N GLU A 535 -23.82 21.12 -8.70
CA GLU A 535 -24.93 20.14 -8.66
C GLU A 535 -24.53 18.83 -9.35
N MET A 536 -23.90 18.90 -10.51
CA MET A 536 -23.38 17.71 -11.19
C MET A 536 -22.30 16.99 -10.39
N GLU A 537 -21.40 17.71 -9.77
CA GLU A 537 -20.31 17.11 -8.96
C GLU A 537 -20.86 16.40 -7.71
N LYS A 538 -21.82 17.03 -7.00
CA LYS A 538 -22.53 16.38 -5.88
C LYS A 538 -23.24 15.10 -6.32
N ALA A 539 -23.93 15.14 -7.46
CA ALA A 539 -24.58 13.95 -8.01
C ALA A 539 -23.57 12.85 -8.39
N LYS A 540 -22.43 13.24 -8.94
CA LYS A 540 -21.33 12.30 -9.28
C LYS A 540 -20.70 11.69 -8.02
N GLU A 541 -20.39 12.49 -7.00
CA GLU A 541 -19.84 11.99 -5.72
C GLU A 541 -20.80 11.01 -5.03
N GLU A 542 -22.11 11.30 -5.11
CA GLU A 542 -23.14 10.41 -4.57
C GLU A 542 -23.22 9.09 -5.36
N ALA A 543 -23.15 9.16 -6.68
CA ALA A 543 -23.12 7.99 -7.55
C ALA A 543 -21.87 7.13 -7.31
N GLU A 544 -20.69 7.74 -7.19
CA GLU A 544 -19.44 7.03 -6.87
C GLU A 544 -19.46 6.41 -5.47
N ARG A 545 -20.04 7.10 -4.48
CA ARG A 545 -20.22 6.54 -3.14
C ARG A 545 -21.11 5.32 -3.16
N LEU A 546 -22.25 5.39 -3.83
CA LEU A 546 -23.18 4.28 -4.00
C LEU A 546 -22.54 3.10 -4.74
N ARG A 547 -21.74 3.39 -5.77
CA ARG A 547 -21.00 2.35 -6.49
C ARG A 547 -20.01 1.62 -5.60
N ARG A 548 -19.19 2.36 -4.80
CA ARG A 548 -18.24 1.76 -3.84
C ARG A 548 -18.95 0.95 -2.75
N GLU A 549 -20.10 1.42 -2.26
CA GLU A 549 -20.91 0.67 -1.29
C GLU A 549 -21.46 -0.62 -1.91
N THR A 550 -21.87 -0.56 -3.17
CA THR A 550 -22.37 -1.74 -3.92
C THR A 550 -21.25 -2.75 -4.17
N GLU A 551 -20.06 -2.30 -4.57
CA GLU A 551 -18.89 -3.17 -4.74
C GLU A 551 -18.51 -3.88 -3.43
N LYS A 552 -18.43 -3.13 -2.31
CA LYS A 552 -18.18 -3.72 -0.99
C LYS A 552 -19.25 -4.71 -0.53
N GLN A 553 -20.51 -4.46 -0.88
CA GLN A 553 -21.59 -5.41 -0.59
C GLN A 553 -21.49 -6.67 -1.45
N LYS A 554 -21.07 -6.51 -2.71
CA LYS A 554 -20.83 -7.63 -3.62
C LYS A 554 -19.69 -8.51 -3.12
N GLU A 555 -18.55 -7.93 -2.76
CA GLU A 555 -17.41 -8.66 -2.18
C GLU A 555 -17.83 -9.46 -0.93
N LYS A 556 -18.54 -8.82 0.01
CA LYS A 556 -19.05 -9.53 1.20
C LYS A 556 -20.03 -10.64 0.86
N SER A 557 -20.84 -10.44 -0.17
CA SER A 557 -21.77 -11.48 -0.65
C SER A 557 -21.01 -12.65 -1.25
N ASP A 558 -20.00 -12.38 -2.06
CA ASP A 558 -19.16 -13.43 -2.70
C ASP A 558 -18.36 -14.22 -1.64
N GLU A 559 -17.81 -13.55 -0.63
CA GLU A 559 -17.17 -14.21 0.51
C GLU A 559 -18.16 -15.10 1.28
N TYR A 560 -19.37 -14.62 1.53
CA TYR A 560 -20.41 -15.39 2.21
C TYR A 560 -20.85 -16.61 1.39
N TYR A 561 -20.99 -16.47 0.07
CA TYR A 561 -21.26 -17.60 -0.83
C TYR A 561 -20.13 -18.61 -0.85
N ALA A 562 -18.88 -18.16 -0.84
CA ALA A 562 -17.72 -19.04 -0.76
C ALA A 562 -17.70 -19.84 0.55
N GLN A 563 -18.01 -19.20 1.69
CA GLN A 563 -18.12 -19.87 2.99
C GLN A 563 -19.24 -20.91 3.00
N ILE A 564 -20.44 -20.57 2.51
CA ILE A 564 -21.56 -21.53 2.42
C ILE A 564 -21.20 -22.72 1.54
N LYS A 565 -20.51 -22.49 0.43
CA LYS A 565 -20.07 -23.59 -0.46
C LYS A 565 -19.08 -24.50 0.26
N GLN A 566 -18.15 -23.93 1.01
CA GLN A 566 -17.16 -24.69 1.77
C GLN A 566 -17.80 -25.50 2.92
N GLU A 567 -18.78 -24.92 3.62
CA GLU A 567 -19.55 -25.63 4.64
C GLU A 567 -20.38 -26.77 4.06
N LYS A 568 -21.03 -26.55 2.91
CA LYS A 568 -21.75 -27.62 2.20
C LYS A 568 -20.85 -28.76 1.75
N GLU A 569 -19.67 -28.46 1.25
CA GLU A 569 -18.68 -29.49 0.86
C GLU A 569 -18.18 -30.28 2.08
N LYS A 570 -17.89 -29.60 3.20
CA LYS A 570 -17.52 -30.27 4.45
C LYS A 570 -18.64 -31.17 4.98
N ALA A 571 -19.87 -30.66 5.01
CA ALA A 571 -21.04 -31.44 5.43
C ALA A 571 -21.29 -32.65 4.52
N ALA A 572 -21.14 -32.47 3.20
CA ALA A 572 -21.27 -33.59 2.26
C ALA A 572 -20.16 -34.65 2.42
N GLN A 573 -18.92 -34.22 2.69
CA GLN A 573 -17.83 -35.15 2.98
C GLN A 573 -18.06 -35.88 4.30
N GLN A 574 -18.58 -35.22 5.32
CA GLN A 574 -18.88 -35.85 6.60
C GLN A 574 -20.03 -36.88 6.47
N ALA A 575 -21.11 -36.49 5.76
CA ALA A 575 -22.20 -37.42 5.47
C ALA A 575 -21.75 -38.64 4.65
N ARG A 576 -20.82 -38.48 3.71
CA ARG A 576 -20.24 -39.61 2.97
C ARG A 576 -19.42 -40.56 3.88
N LYS A 577 -18.61 -39.96 4.79
CA LYS A 577 -17.85 -40.77 5.76
C LYS A 577 -18.76 -41.58 6.71
N GLU A 578 -19.84 -40.92 7.19
CA GLU A 578 -20.82 -41.59 8.06
C GLU A 578 -21.58 -42.67 7.32
N ALA A 579 -22.01 -42.44 6.08
CA ALA A 579 -22.64 -43.44 5.24
C ALA A 579 -21.71 -44.64 4.96
N GLN A 580 -20.42 -44.39 4.70
CA GLN A 580 -19.43 -45.43 4.48
C GLN A 580 -19.24 -46.28 5.74
N TYR A 581 -19.14 -45.62 6.89
CA TYR A 581 -19.02 -46.30 8.19
C TYR A 581 -20.23 -47.22 8.46
N ILE A 582 -21.45 -46.75 8.19
CA ILE A 582 -22.69 -47.55 8.35
C ILE A 582 -22.68 -48.78 7.41
N ILE A 583 -22.27 -48.60 6.13
CA ILE A 583 -22.17 -49.70 5.16
C ILE A 583 -21.13 -50.72 5.59
N ASP A 584 -19.97 -50.28 6.08
CA ASP A 584 -18.90 -51.17 6.50
C ASP A 584 -19.28 -51.92 7.81
N ASP A 585 -20.05 -51.30 8.70
CA ASP A 585 -20.59 -51.96 9.91
C ASP A 585 -21.68 -53.00 9.56
N ALA A 586 -22.57 -52.66 8.63
CA ALA A 586 -23.57 -53.57 8.10
C ALA A 586 -22.95 -54.79 7.38
N ARG A 587 -21.86 -54.57 6.60
CA ARG A 587 -21.10 -55.68 5.98
C ARG A 587 -20.48 -56.60 7.03
N ARG A 588 -19.84 -56.04 8.03
CA ARG A 588 -19.25 -56.83 9.15
C ARG A 588 -20.29 -57.67 9.87
N ALA A 589 -21.47 -57.09 10.15
CA ALA A 589 -22.56 -57.83 10.78
C ALA A 589 -23.09 -58.94 9.86
N ALA A 590 -23.26 -58.69 8.57
CA ALA A 590 -23.69 -59.71 7.60
C ALA A 590 -22.67 -60.83 7.42
N ASP A 591 -21.37 -60.52 7.38
CA ASP A 591 -20.31 -61.52 7.28
C ASP A 591 -20.24 -62.41 8.56
N ALA A 592 -20.41 -61.85 9.73
CA ALA A 592 -20.49 -62.59 10.98
C ALA A 592 -21.66 -63.58 10.97
N VAL A 593 -22.83 -63.12 10.56
CA VAL A 593 -24.03 -63.99 10.41
C VAL A 593 -23.80 -65.09 9.36
N TYR A 594 -23.15 -64.78 8.26
CA TYR A 594 -22.84 -65.76 7.21
C TYR A 594 -21.85 -66.84 7.66
N GLU A 595 -20.82 -66.51 8.40
CA GLU A 595 -19.89 -67.47 8.96
C GLU A 595 -20.54 -68.30 10.06
N GLU A 596 -21.42 -67.83 10.90
CA GLU A 596 -22.19 -68.63 11.85
C GLU A 596 -23.16 -69.55 11.15
N LEU A 597 -23.87 -69.12 10.10
CA LEU A 597 -24.71 -70.00 9.31
C LEU A 597 -23.94 -71.10 8.61
N LYS A 598 -22.71 -70.84 8.16
CA LYS A 598 -21.82 -71.84 7.56
C LYS A 598 -21.32 -72.88 8.58
N GLN A 599 -21.05 -72.39 9.81
CA GLN A 599 -20.73 -73.35 10.91
C GLN A 599 -21.91 -74.22 11.28
N LEU A 600 -23.10 -73.71 11.40
CA LEU A 600 -24.32 -74.47 11.66
C LEU A 600 -24.64 -75.46 10.51
N ARG A 601 -24.41 -75.13 9.24
CA ARG A 601 -24.55 -76.04 8.10
C ARG A 601 -23.51 -77.17 8.13
N LYS A 602 -22.29 -76.89 8.52
CA LYS A 602 -21.24 -77.91 8.71
C LYS A 602 -21.60 -78.87 9.84
N GLN A 603 -22.16 -78.43 10.95
CA GLN A 603 -22.61 -79.21 12.08
C GLN A 603 -23.83 -80.06 11.73
N ALA A 604 -24.79 -79.53 10.92
CA ALA A 604 -25.95 -80.28 10.47
C ALA A 604 -25.62 -81.43 9.44
N LYS A 605 -24.54 -81.29 8.64
CA LYS A 605 -24.09 -82.34 7.71
C LYS A 605 -23.39 -83.53 8.39
N ASN A 606 -22.97 -83.40 9.65
CA ASN A 606 -22.29 -84.43 10.42
C ASN A 606 -23.24 -85.25 11.33
N GLY A 607 -24.59 -85.19 11.08
CA GLY A 607 -25.55 -86.15 11.71
C GLY A 607 -25.73 -86.02 13.21
N ALA A 608 -25.21 -85.01 13.86
CA ALA A 608 -25.43 -84.77 15.28
C ALA A 608 -26.64 -83.85 15.52
N PHE A 609 -27.61 -84.38 16.28
CA PHE A 609 -28.73 -83.56 16.81
C PHE A 609 -28.14 -82.48 17.72
N VAL A 610 -28.28 -81.23 17.34
CA VAL A 610 -27.73 -80.05 18.11
C VAL A 610 -28.83 -79.58 19.06
N PRO A 611 -28.77 -79.85 20.40
CA PRO A 611 -29.66 -79.23 21.34
C PRO A 611 -29.36 -77.70 21.36
N GLY A 612 -30.36 -76.87 21.18
CA GLY A 612 -30.17 -75.40 21.27
C GLY A 612 -30.19 -74.66 19.94
N SER A 613 -30.61 -75.26 18.80
CA SER A 613 -30.71 -74.58 17.50
C SER A 613 -31.70 -73.44 17.52
N ASN A 614 -32.75 -73.50 18.33
CA ASN A 614 -33.74 -72.45 18.50
C ASN A 614 -33.21 -71.27 19.33
N GLU A 615 -32.35 -71.50 20.31
CA GLU A 615 -31.68 -70.45 21.09
C GLU A 615 -30.64 -69.66 20.26
N LYS A 616 -29.87 -70.41 19.42
CA LYS A 616 -28.92 -69.79 18.51
C LYS A 616 -29.60 -68.97 17.41
N GLN A 617 -30.77 -69.42 16.89
CA GLN A 617 -31.56 -68.58 15.97
C GLN A 617 -32.16 -67.34 16.64
N ALA A 618 -32.55 -67.43 17.91
CA ALA A 618 -33.00 -66.31 18.69
C ALA A 618 -31.85 -65.34 19.00
N GLN A 619 -30.65 -65.86 19.20
CA GLN A 619 -29.46 -65.04 19.41
C GLN A 619 -29.04 -64.31 18.13
N LEU A 620 -29.09 -64.96 16.95
CA LEU A 620 -28.87 -64.38 15.66
C LEU A 620 -29.90 -63.30 15.31
N ARG A 621 -31.19 -63.53 15.65
CA ARG A 621 -32.22 -62.48 15.51
C ARG A 621 -31.99 -61.30 16.44
N ARG A 622 -31.50 -61.54 17.66
CA ARG A 622 -31.15 -60.42 18.57
C ARG A 622 -29.98 -59.60 18.06
N SER A 623 -28.90 -60.22 17.56
CA SER A 623 -27.78 -59.48 17.02
C SER A 623 -28.10 -58.73 15.73
N LEU A 624 -28.99 -59.23 14.87
CA LEU A 624 -29.54 -58.52 13.74
C LEU A 624 -30.41 -57.32 14.17
N ASN A 625 -31.30 -57.52 15.15
CA ASN A 625 -32.13 -56.41 15.68
C ASN A 625 -31.28 -55.35 16.43
N GLU A 626 -30.19 -55.76 17.07
CA GLU A 626 -29.23 -54.82 17.69
C GLU A 626 -28.44 -54.02 16.65
N ALA A 627 -28.03 -54.65 15.52
CA ALA A 627 -27.43 -53.95 14.40
C ALA A 627 -28.41 -52.99 13.73
N GLU A 628 -29.68 -53.41 13.55
CA GLU A 628 -30.75 -52.59 13.02
C GLU A 628 -31.12 -51.40 13.95
N SER A 629 -31.08 -51.59 15.29
CA SER A 629 -31.31 -50.49 16.24
C SER A 629 -30.16 -49.47 16.28
N ARG A 630 -28.91 -49.92 16.00
CA ARG A 630 -27.76 -49.01 15.84
C ARG A 630 -27.78 -48.19 14.54
N MET A 631 -28.48 -48.63 13.52
CA MET A 631 -28.68 -47.95 12.25
C MET A 631 -29.81 -46.92 12.25
N GLN A 632 -30.69 -46.94 13.23
CA GLN A 632 -31.69 -45.85 13.37
C GLN A 632 -31.04 -44.59 13.95
N PRO A 633 -31.10 -43.46 13.24
CA PRO A 633 -30.60 -42.19 13.77
C PRO A 633 -31.35 -41.85 15.04
N GLN A 634 -30.61 -41.71 16.15
CA GLN A 634 -31.16 -41.17 17.37
C GLN A 634 -31.67 -39.77 17.09
N ARG A 635 -32.99 -39.64 16.96
CA ARG A 635 -33.67 -38.35 17.02
C ARG A 635 -33.54 -37.84 18.46
N GLU A 636 -32.64 -36.88 18.70
CA GLU A 636 -32.69 -36.07 19.90
C GLU A 636 -34.06 -35.38 19.94
N GLU A 637 -34.96 -35.82 20.77
CA GLU A 637 -36.16 -35.08 21.16
C GLU A 637 -35.69 -33.85 21.94
N LYS A 638 -35.55 -32.73 21.25
CA LYS A 638 -35.44 -31.43 21.91
C LYS A 638 -36.76 -31.19 22.63
N GLN A 639 -36.74 -31.21 23.97
CA GLN A 639 -37.84 -30.72 24.79
C GLN A 639 -38.11 -29.26 24.40
N ARG A 640 -39.21 -29.03 23.70
CA ARG A 640 -39.65 -27.71 23.28
C ARG A 640 -40.58 -27.15 24.35
N PRO A 641 -40.46 -25.88 24.75
CA PRO A 641 -41.39 -25.25 25.69
C PRO A 641 -42.85 -25.25 25.13
N GLU A 642 -43.84 -25.42 25.99
CA GLU A 642 -45.25 -25.36 25.56
C GLU A 642 -45.59 -23.99 24.96
N PRO A 643 -46.36 -23.92 23.87
CA PRO A 643 -46.74 -22.66 23.26
C PRO A 643 -47.59 -21.80 24.17
N THR A 644 -47.24 -20.53 24.36
CA THR A 644 -47.85 -19.61 25.29
C THR A 644 -49.22 -19.09 24.86
N ARG A 645 -49.64 -19.32 23.62
CA ARG A 645 -50.93 -18.91 23.06
C ARG A 645 -51.45 -19.83 21.95
N ALA A 646 -52.74 -19.75 21.68
CA ALA A 646 -53.35 -20.46 20.53
C ALA A 646 -52.89 -19.89 19.18
N ILE A 647 -52.73 -20.79 18.19
CA ILE A 647 -52.32 -20.48 16.80
C ILE A 647 -53.47 -19.72 16.10
N ARG A 648 -53.11 -18.64 15.37
CA ARG A 648 -54.03 -17.81 14.59
C ARG A 648 -53.69 -17.81 13.13
N VAL A 649 -54.66 -17.45 12.29
CA VAL A 649 -54.42 -17.24 10.86
C VAL A 649 -53.35 -16.16 10.65
N GLY A 650 -52.35 -16.48 9.84
CA GLY A 650 -51.18 -15.61 9.63
C GLY A 650 -49.95 -15.94 10.47
N ASP A 651 -50.06 -16.82 11.48
CA ASP A 651 -48.92 -17.25 12.27
C ASP A 651 -47.97 -18.17 11.47
N THR A 652 -46.67 -18.14 11.81
CA THR A 652 -45.68 -19.07 11.27
C THR A 652 -45.53 -20.24 12.24
N VAL A 653 -45.73 -21.44 11.73
CA VAL A 653 -45.65 -22.71 12.45
C VAL A 653 -44.64 -23.66 11.81
N GLU A 654 -44.06 -24.51 12.60
CA GLU A 654 -43.21 -25.60 12.13
C GLU A 654 -44.00 -26.90 12.08
N LEU A 655 -43.96 -27.59 10.91
CA LEU A 655 -44.52 -28.92 10.75
C LEU A 655 -43.59 -29.94 11.40
N LEU A 656 -44.04 -30.56 12.50
CA LEU A 656 -43.21 -31.47 13.33
C LEU A 656 -42.70 -32.69 12.58
N LYS A 657 -43.46 -33.23 11.61
CA LYS A 657 -43.06 -34.40 10.78
C LYS A 657 -42.07 -34.06 9.71
N LEU A 658 -42.09 -32.86 9.20
CA LEU A 658 -41.29 -32.44 8.03
C LEU A 658 -40.18 -31.45 8.40
N GLY A 659 -40.17 -30.87 9.60
CA GLY A 659 -39.20 -29.87 10.04
C GLY A 659 -39.23 -28.58 9.20
N THR A 660 -40.34 -28.31 8.51
CA THR A 660 -40.47 -27.20 7.56
C THR A 660 -41.38 -26.11 8.15
N LYS A 661 -41.00 -24.86 7.94
CA LYS A 661 -41.80 -23.70 8.36
C LYS A 661 -42.95 -23.49 7.36
N ALA A 662 -44.13 -23.27 7.86
CA ALA A 662 -45.33 -23.00 7.10
C ALA A 662 -46.17 -21.85 7.72
N SER A 663 -46.89 -21.11 6.89
CA SER A 663 -47.80 -20.06 7.34
C SER A 663 -49.24 -20.58 7.38
N VAL A 664 -49.95 -20.25 8.45
CA VAL A 664 -51.36 -20.63 8.65
C VAL A 664 -52.24 -19.78 7.76
N LEU A 665 -52.92 -20.38 6.79
CA LEU A 665 -53.84 -19.73 5.87
C LEU A 665 -55.27 -19.69 6.40
N ALA A 666 -55.75 -20.78 6.97
CA ALA A 666 -57.08 -20.89 7.55
C ALA A 666 -57.12 -21.93 8.66
N ILE A 667 -58.12 -21.83 9.54
CA ILE A 667 -58.42 -22.80 10.57
C ILE A 667 -59.81 -23.40 10.19
N ASN A 668 -59.83 -24.70 9.95
CA ASN A 668 -61.05 -25.41 9.57
C ASN A 668 -61.98 -25.60 10.77
N LYS A 669 -63.26 -25.91 10.49
CA LYS A 669 -64.30 -26.17 11.55
C LYS A 669 -64.02 -27.43 12.37
N ASP A 670 -63.21 -28.33 11.88
CA ASP A 670 -62.76 -29.55 12.56
C ASP A 670 -61.51 -29.36 13.42
N GLY A 671 -60.99 -28.12 13.50
CA GLY A 671 -59.78 -27.79 14.26
C GLY A 671 -58.45 -28.02 13.54
N SER A 672 -58.44 -28.46 12.31
CA SER A 672 -57.22 -28.61 11.48
C SER A 672 -56.79 -27.27 10.87
N TYR A 673 -55.45 -27.13 10.65
CA TYR A 673 -54.85 -25.93 10.07
C TYR A 673 -54.58 -26.14 8.57
N GLN A 674 -55.00 -25.21 7.74
CA GLN A 674 -54.51 -25.10 6.36
C GLN A 674 -53.23 -24.27 6.37
N LEU A 675 -52.14 -24.89 5.94
CA LEU A 675 -50.79 -24.35 5.97
C LEU A 675 -50.22 -24.20 4.60
N ARG A 676 -49.40 -23.18 4.36
CA ARG A 676 -48.63 -22.97 3.17
C ARG A 676 -47.13 -23.07 3.47
N ALA A 677 -46.50 -24.14 2.94
CA ALA A 677 -45.06 -24.36 2.98
C ALA A 677 -44.48 -24.13 1.56
N GLY A 678 -43.96 -22.93 1.29
CA GLY A 678 -43.53 -22.52 -0.04
C GLY A 678 -44.71 -22.42 -1.04
N ILE A 679 -44.69 -23.25 -2.09
CA ILE A 679 -45.77 -23.35 -3.12
C ILE A 679 -46.81 -24.39 -2.78
N MET A 680 -46.64 -25.23 -1.77
CA MET A 680 -47.55 -26.34 -1.41
C MET A 680 -48.53 -25.90 -0.29
N GLN A 681 -49.79 -26.28 -0.43
CA GLN A 681 -50.77 -26.18 0.63
C GLN A 681 -50.98 -27.54 1.30
N ILE A 682 -50.87 -27.61 2.60
CA ILE A 682 -50.95 -28.84 3.41
C ILE A 682 -51.94 -28.61 4.52
N THR A 683 -52.81 -29.62 4.80
CA THR A 683 -53.66 -29.65 5.96
C THR A 683 -52.99 -30.47 7.06
N ALA A 684 -52.85 -29.89 8.26
CA ALA A 684 -52.19 -30.52 9.40
C ALA A 684 -53.11 -30.43 10.67
N LYS A 685 -53.01 -31.46 11.50
CA LYS A 685 -53.73 -31.47 12.80
C LYS A 685 -52.98 -30.60 13.83
N PRO A 686 -53.66 -30.13 14.91
CA PRO A 686 -53.04 -29.30 15.95
C PRO A 686 -51.79 -29.94 16.58
N GLU A 687 -51.74 -31.26 16.69
CA GLU A 687 -50.66 -32.05 17.26
C GLU A 687 -49.42 -32.13 16.35
N GLU A 688 -49.53 -31.78 15.08
CA GLU A 688 -48.49 -31.88 14.05
C GLU A 688 -47.78 -30.55 13.78
N VAL A 689 -48.19 -29.47 14.49
CA VAL A 689 -47.67 -28.11 14.28
C VAL A 689 -47.23 -27.47 15.59
N TYR A 690 -46.11 -26.73 15.49
CA TYR A 690 -45.56 -25.97 16.62
C TYR A 690 -45.46 -24.49 16.28
N LEU A 691 -45.93 -23.59 17.17
CA LEU A 691 -45.96 -22.15 16.99
C LEU A 691 -44.55 -21.56 17.21
N LEU A 692 -44.04 -20.75 16.24
CA LEU A 692 -42.78 -20.03 16.33
C LEU A 692 -43.02 -18.57 16.78
N GLU A 693 -43.03 -18.30 18.08
CA GLU A 693 -43.47 -17.02 18.68
C GLU A 693 -42.58 -15.81 18.35
N ASN A 694 -41.28 -15.99 18.05
CA ASN A 694 -40.35 -14.88 17.86
C ASN A 694 -40.24 -14.32 16.43
N GLU A 695 -40.93 -14.89 15.45
CA GLU A 695 -40.87 -14.45 14.08
C GLU A 695 -42.10 -13.67 13.57
N THR A 696 -43.19 -13.75 14.30
CA THR A 696 -44.52 -13.26 13.84
C THR A 696 -44.67 -11.74 13.82
N GLN A 697 -43.94 -10.97 14.64
CA GLN A 697 -44.08 -9.50 14.68
C GLN A 697 -43.04 -8.76 13.83
N ASN A 698 -41.88 -9.38 13.50
CA ASN A 698 -40.83 -8.76 12.72
C ASN A 698 -40.85 -9.16 11.21
N ALA A 699 -41.42 -10.30 10.87
CA ALA A 699 -41.51 -10.78 9.50
C ALA A 699 -42.56 -9.99 8.68
N ALA A 700 -43.73 -9.67 9.26
CA ALA A 700 -44.76 -8.91 8.56
C ALA A 700 -44.31 -7.47 8.19
N LYS A 701 -43.54 -6.80 9.05
CA LYS A 701 -43.00 -5.44 8.78
C LYS A 701 -41.77 -5.44 7.89
N LYS A 702 -40.89 -6.44 7.99
CA LYS A 702 -39.67 -6.56 7.13
C LYS A 702 -39.98 -7.08 5.74
N VAL A 703 -40.92 -8.00 5.57
CA VAL A 703 -41.28 -8.55 4.24
C VAL A 703 -42.03 -7.52 3.41
N ILE A 704 -42.89 -6.69 4.03
CA ILE A 704 -43.60 -5.61 3.32
C ILE A 704 -42.62 -4.46 2.98
N ALA A 705 -41.74 -4.06 3.89
CA ALA A 705 -40.77 -3.00 3.65
C ALA A 705 -39.62 -3.44 2.69
N GLY A 706 -39.16 -4.68 2.75
CA GLY A 706 -38.14 -5.24 1.87
C GLY A 706 -38.63 -5.46 0.44
N LYS A 707 -39.81 -6.08 0.25
CA LYS A 707 -40.40 -6.27 -1.10
C LYS A 707 -40.80 -4.96 -1.78
N VAL A 708 -41.32 -4.00 -1.03
CA VAL A 708 -41.64 -2.67 -1.59
C VAL A 708 -40.38 -1.91 -1.98
N ARG A 709 -39.26 -2.12 -1.32
CA ARG A 709 -37.98 -1.49 -1.64
C ARG A 709 -37.25 -2.18 -2.82
N GLU A 710 -37.32 -3.50 -2.93
CA GLU A 710 -36.80 -4.25 -4.09
C GLU A 710 -37.66 -4.03 -5.34
N LEU A 711 -38.98 -3.97 -5.20
CA LEU A 711 -39.88 -3.70 -6.35
C LEU A 711 -39.78 -2.25 -6.85
N LYS A 712 -39.53 -1.28 -5.96
CA LYS A 712 -39.24 0.10 -6.37
C LYS A 712 -37.90 0.27 -7.04
N ALA A 713 -36.90 -0.56 -6.73
CA ALA A 713 -35.58 -0.52 -7.35
C ALA A 713 -35.51 -1.29 -8.70
N ALA A 714 -36.46 -2.17 -8.97
CA ALA A 714 -36.52 -3.00 -10.19
C ALA A 714 -37.50 -2.51 -11.26
N ALA A 715 -38.38 -1.59 -10.91
CA ALA A 715 -39.38 -1.09 -11.88
C ALA A 715 -38.71 -0.08 -12.85
N GLN A 716 -38.37 -0.56 -14.03
CA GLN A 716 -37.91 0.27 -15.14
C GLN A 716 -39.11 1.02 -15.76
N PRO A 717 -38.97 2.31 -16.13
CA PRO A 717 -40.03 3.07 -16.76
C PRO A 717 -40.21 2.75 -18.25
N GLU A 718 -39.32 1.94 -18.83
CA GLU A 718 -39.26 1.65 -20.26
C GLU A 718 -38.95 0.19 -20.54
N LEU A 719 -39.68 -0.42 -21.51
CA LEU A 719 -39.47 -1.78 -22.01
C LEU A 719 -39.23 -1.75 -23.51
N ASP A 720 -38.13 -2.32 -23.97
CA ASP A 720 -37.78 -2.46 -25.38
C ASP A 720 -37.98 -3.91 -25.84
N ILE A 721 -38.95 -4.12 -26.71
CA ILE A 721 -39.28 -5.44 -27.28
C ILE A 721 -39.09 -5.49 -28.80
N ARG A 722 -38.32 -4.57 -29.36
CA ARG A 722 -38.04 -4.56 -30.81
C ARG A 722 -37.28 -5.81 -31.23
N GLY A 723 -37.70 -6.40 -32.32
CA GLY A 723 -37.05 -7.60 -32.87
C GLY A 723 -37.47 -8.93 -32.23
N MET A 724 -38.30 -8.91 -31.20
CA MET A 724 -38.85 -10.14 -30.59
C MET A 724 -40.02 -10.70 -31.41
N ALA A 725 -40.22 -12.04 -31.36
CA ALA A 725 -41.44 -12.66 -31.84
C ALA A 725 -42.61 -12.36 -30.89
N VAL A 726 -43.86 -12.36 -31.36
CA VAL A 726 -45.01 -12.04 -30.52
C VAL A 726 -45.14 -12.96 -29.32
N ASP A 727 -44.89 -14.25 -29.51
CA ASP A 727 -44.98 -15.27 -28.46
C ASP A 727 -43.89 -15.11 -27.37
N GLU A 728 -42.76 -14.47 -27.70
CA GLU A 728 -41.67 -14.14 -26.76
C GLU A 728 -41.91 -12.79 -26.08
N ALA A 729 -42.49 -11.82 -26.78
CA ALA A 729 -42.72 -10.47 -26.30
C ALA A 729 -43.85 -10.37 -25.26
N LEU A 730 -44.93 -11.13 -25.40
CA LEU A 730 -46.11 -11.06 -24.51
C LEU A 730 -45.79 -11.47 -23.06
N PRO A 731 -45.06 -12.58 -22.76
CA PRO A 731 -44.69 -12.90 -21.39
C PRO A 731 -43.77 -11.85 -20.75
N VAL A 732 -42.86 -11.25 -21.52
CA VAL A 732 -41.96 -10.18 -21.03
C VAL A 732 -42.76 -8.90 -20.73
N LEU A 733 -43.77 -8.59 -21.57
CA LEU A 733 -44.68 -7.47 -21.38
C LEU A 733 -45.53 -7.63 -20.13
N ASP A 734 -46.11 -8.80 -19.89
CA ASP A 734 -46.91 -9.09 -18.70
C ASP A 734 -46.11 -8.92 -17.41
N HIS A 735 -44.88 -9.46 -17.40
CA HIS A 735 -43.98 -9.33 -16.24
C HIS A 735 -43.57 -7.88 -16.00
N PHE A 736 -43.34 -7.11 -17.06
CA PHE A 736 -43.03 -5.69 -16.99
C PHE A 736 -44.20 -4.87 -16.46
N LEU A 737 -45.43 -5.11 -16.92
CA LEU A 737 -46.62 -4.42 -16.46
C LEU A 737 -46.92 -4.69 -14.98
N ASP A 738 -46.74 -5.93 -14.54
CA ASP A 738 -46.87 -6.29 -13.12
C ASP A 738 -45.79 -5.58 -12.27
N ALA A 739 -44.54 -5.57 -12.71
CA ALA A 739 -43.44 -4.89 -12.01
C ALA A 739 -43.63 -3.36 -11.95
N ALA A 740 -44.09 -2.76 -13.05
CA ALA A 740 -44.35 -1.34 -13.17
C ALA A 740 -45.53 -0.90 -12.26
N TYR A 741 -46.60 -1.67 -12.22
CA TYR A 741 -47.74 -1.43 -11.33
C TYR A 741 -47.39 -1.61 -9.88
N MET A 742 -46.72 -2.70 -9.52
CA MET A 742 -46.24 -2.93 -8.16
C MET A 742 -45.20 -1.91 -7.71
N GLY A 743 -44.39 -1.37 -8.64
CA GLY A 743 -43.46 -0.26 -8.43
C GLY A 743 -44.11 1.12 -8.27
N ASN A 744 -45.45 1.18 -8.46
CA ASN A 744 -46.28 2.40 -8.37
C ASN A 744 -45.85 3.48 -9.40
N LEU A 745 -45.45 3.03 -10.61
CA LEU A 745 -45.13 3.97 -11.69
C LEU A 745 -46.45 4.60 -12.24
N PRO A 746 -46.50 5.92 -12.43
CA PRO A 746 -47.66 6.58 -12.96
C PRO A 746 -47.89 6.24 -14.47
N ASN A 747 -46.80 6.04 -15.18
CA ASN A 747 -46.81 5.65 -16.59
C ASN A 747 -45.56 4.81 -16.92
N ALA A 748 -45.65 4.04 -18.02
CA ALA A 748 -44.55 3.27 -18.58
C ALA A 748 -44.54 3.34 -20.09
N ARG A 749 -43.37 3.08 -20.68
CA ARG A 749 -43.11 3.22 -22.12
C ARG A 749 -42.72 1.88 -22.71
N ILE A 750 -43.44 1.45 -23.75
CA ILE A 750 -43.19 0.18 -24.42
C ILE A 750 -42.78 0.47 -25.87
N ILE A 751 -41.56 0.07 -26.23
CA ILE A 751 -40.95 0.27 -27.54
C ILE A 751 -41.05 -1.01 -28.33
N HIS A 752 -41.94 -1.02 -29.31
CA HIS A 752 -42.21 -2.16 -30.24
C HIS A 752 -41.72 -1.92 -31.66
N GLY A 753 -41.26 -0.72 -31.97
CA GLY A 753 -40.78 -0.33 -33.29
C GLY A 753 -41.86 0.00 -34.30
N LYS A 754 -41.43 0.58 -35.45
CA LYS A 754 -42.32 1.02 -36.56
C LYS A 754 -42.57 -0.04 -37.66
N GLY A 755 -42.14 -1.30 -37.51
CA GLY A 755 -42.17 -2.35 -38.51
C GLY A 755 -43.58 -2.68 -39.07
N THR A 756 -43.88 -3.93 -39.37
CA THR A 756 -45.14 -4.39 -39.95
C THR A 756 -46.38 -4.12 -39.09
N GLY A 757 -46.24 -3.68 -37.88
CA GLY A 757 -47.32 -3.38 -36.93
C GLY A 757 -47.89 -4.59 -36.18
N VAL A 758 -47.39 -5.80 -36.40
CA VAL A 758 -47.87 -7.02 -35.76
C VAL A 758 -47.61 -6.97 -34.26
N LEU A 759 -46.39 -6.60 -33.84
CA LEU A 759 -46.02 -6.47 -32.43
C LEU A 759 -46.83 -5.37 -31.72
N ARG A 760 -47.06 -4.23 -32.40
CA ARG A 760 -47.90 -3.13 -31.91
C ARG A 760 -49.33 -3.60 -31.66
N ALA A 761 -49.93 -4.32 -32.58
CA ALA A 761 -51.31 -4.83 -32.46
C ALA A 761 -51.41 -5.80 -31.26
N ALA A 762 -50.45 -6.72 -31.12
CA ALA A 762 -50.41 -7.68 -30.02
C ALA A 762 -50.25 -6.98 -28.65
N VAL A 763 -49.32 -6.00 -28.53
CA VAL A 763 -49.15 -5.19 -27.33
C VAL A 763 -50.43 -4.43 -26.95
N GLN A 764 -51.11 -3.80 -27.92
CA GLN A 764 -52.34 -3.07 -27.67
C GLN A 764 -53.50 -3.98 -27.26
N GLU A 765 -53.55 -5.22 -27.77
CA GLU A 765 -54.55 -6.22 -27.39
C GLU A 765 -54.32 -6.70 -25.96
N GLU A 766 -53.06 -6.94 -25.56
CA GLU A 766 -52.71 -7.35 -24.19
C GLU A 766 -52.96 -6.23 -23.20
N LEU A 767 -52.65 -4.97 -23.55
CA LEU A 767 -52.96 -3.81 -22.71
C LEU A 767 -54.45 -3.61 -22.45
N ARG A 768 -55.32 -3.97 -23.40
CA ARG A 768 -56.81 -3.93 -23.19
C ARG A 768 -57.30 -5.00 -22.22
N ARG A 769 -56.58 -6.13 -22.12
CA ARG A 769 -56.90 -7.25 -21.19
C ARG A 769 -56.36 -7.02 -19.80
N CYS A 770 -55.32 -6.23 -19.68
CA CYS A 770 -54.61 -6.02 -18.40
C CYS A 770 -55.43 -5.17 -17.42
N LYS A 771 -55.69 -5.69 -16.22
CA LYS A 771 -56.53 -5.05 -15.19
C LYS A 771 -55.88 -3.79 -14.56
N TYR A 772 -54.59 -3.66 -14.67
CA TYR A 772 -53.80 -2.58 -14.04
C TYR A 772 -53.68 -1.34 -14.93
N VAL A 773 -53.99 -1.45 -16.20
CA VAL A 773 -53.87 -0.37 -17.17
C VAL A 773 -55.15 0.51 -17.11
N LYS A 774 -54.92 1.81 -16.94
CA LYS A 774 -55.99 2.83 -16.96
C LYS A 774 -56.26 3.30 -18.38
N SER A 775 -55.24 3.66 -19.10
CA SER A 775 -55.29 4.09 -20.49
C SER A 775 -53.96 3.83 -21.21
N PHE A 776 -53.97 3.77 -22.52
CA PHE A 776 -52.75 3.72 -23.33
C PHE A 776 -52.92 4.53 -24.62
N ARG A 777 -51.80 5.10 -25.08
CA ARG A 777 -51.76 5.88 -26.34
C ARG A 777 -50.48 5.62 -27.09
N LEU A 778 -50.45 5.90 -28.38
CA LEU A 778 -49.19 5.95 -29.12
C LEU A 778 -48.36 7.19 -28.71
N GLY A 779 -47.05 7.09 -28.83
CA GLY A 779 -46.13 8.21 -28.61
C GLY A 779 -46.41 9.34 -29.61
N VAL A 780 -46.15 10.57 -29.13
CA VAL A 780 -46.19 11.78 -29.99
C VAL A 780 -44.79 12.14 -30.49
N TYR A 781 -44.65 13.19 -31.26
CA TYR A 781 -43.36 13.68 -31.74
C TYR A 781 -42.38 13.91 -30.57
N GLY A 782 -41.23 13.28 -30.64
CA GLY A 782 -40.22 13.24 -29.53
C GLY A 782 -40.36 12.06 -28.59
N GLU A 783 -41.47 11.31 -28.56
CA GLU A 783 -41.68 10.10 -27.72
C GLU A 783 -41.48 8.78 -28.49
N GLY A 784 -41.14 8.80 -29.78
CA GLY A 784 -40.95 7.63 -30.65
C GLY A 784 -42.14 7.35 -31.59
N GLU A 785 -43.16 8.21 -31.60
CA GLU A 785 -44.33 8.17 -32.52
C GLU A 785 -45.02 6.82 -32.56
N SER A 786 -45.35 6.31 -33.79
CA SER A 786 -46.03 5.02 -33.95
C SER A 786 -45.24 3.76 -33.56
N GLY A 787 -43.97 3.90 -33.16
CA GLY A 787 -43.11 2.80 -32.71
C GLY A 787 -43.13 2.58 -31.22
N VAL A 788 -43.86 3.39 -30.45
CA VAL A 788 -43.92 3.35 -28.99
C VAL A 788 -45.37 3.44 -28.51
N THR A 789 -45.71 2.70 -27.48
CA THR A 789 -46.98 2.83 -26.74
C THR A 789 -46.68 3.27 -25.30
N ILE A 790 -47.35 4.33 -24.88
CA ILE A 790 -47.28 4.84 -23.52
C ILE A 790 -48.51 4.32 -22.77
N VAL A 791 -48.28 3.75 -21.59
CA VAL A 791 -49.29 3.13 -20.75
C VAL A 791 -49.42 3.95 -19.45
N GLU A 792 -50.64 4.27 -19.05
CA GLU A 792 -50.95 4.84 -17.73
C GLU A 792 -51.59 3.76 -16.87
N PHE A 793 -51.14 3.67 -15.63
CA PHE A 793 -51.64 2.71 -14.64
C PHE A 793 -52.77 3.32 -13.75
N LYS A 794 -53.58 2.41 -13.19
CA LYS A 794 -54.68 2.81 -12.30
C LYS A 794 -54.21 3.28 -10.96
#